data_5c0d87f296d894aee8a4ee2ed08ba67b
#
_entry.id   5c0d87f296d894aee8a4ee2ed08ba67b
#
_cell.length_a   1.000
_cell.length_b   1.000
_cell.length_c   1.000
_cell.angle_alpha   90.00
_cell.angle_beta   90.00
_cell.angle_gamma   90.00
#
_symmetry.space_group_name_H-M   'P 1'
#
loop_
_entity.id
_entity.type
_entity.pdbx_description
1 polymer ?
#
loop_
_entity_poly.entity_id
_entity_poly.type
_entity_poly.pdbx_seq_one_letter_code
_entity_poly.pdbx_strand_id
1 'polypeptide(L)'
;MTSYNEINGIPAIVNDEVRHVLKGTYGLPGHVVCDGGDFSQTVNDHHFYQTHGETLANGLKAGVDCFTDDGEIVYAAAREALDNGWITEKDIDESVRNSFRTRIRLGMFDKEGDCPYQNMGEEYINNEEHKQLARKMADEAVVLLKNENEILPFDENTVKNVAVVGPLSDVWYKDWYCGIPPYEVTVLDGIREAFPNAKISHETGLSEIRIRLADQTSDKCYVGLDENTRLKLVIKEQAETFILNDWGCGSMTLVAKSNGRFVTLEEDTDIIKADKKEAFGWFVRELWNLKWEKSSFTLESWNKKQVIVDKDGHFSICVDNPPARFEIEIVKDGKTAAEKTAKEADHVIAVIGCNPVINSKEEVDRTTIVLPTEQEELVKRVAAVNPNTIVALISNYPYAIGELEKNVPAILLSASGSQELGHGIADVLTGKAAAAGRLNMTWYRSDEDLPDMNDYDIIQGKRTYQYFDREVLYPFGYGLTYAAFSYEKMQIKKERGCIKVSCFIKNTGERSADEIVQLYVHKKGSRVQRPIRQLVGFERIHDIQPKETRKVTFMVQLWELEYYDVISERMILEDGTYQFMAGASSQDIRLEQSIEIDGTHAGKRNPFQATAADCYDAYDHMFLHRGINGSSCVIPGCAGDDPDEMKEQPVSGKLIYHDFVFSKKPLRLNITLKVLEPVKVTVTGKNVATVTAEPVDCYRMLEMDLPENFIETGKPETIQIQVEGKCKISKFVFA
;
A
#
# COMPACT_ATOMS: atom_id res chain seq x y z
N MET A 1 -18.07 -1.67 5.29
CA MET A 1 -17.23 -2.16 6.41
C MET A 1 -16.48 -0.97 6.96
N THR A 2 -16.39 -0.82 8.29
CA THR A 2 -15.49 0.16 8.92
C THR A 2 -14.06 -0.35 8.88
N SER A 3 -13.10 0.52 9.11
CA SER A 3 -11.67 0.20 9.11
C SER A 3 -11.07 0.38 10.50
N TYR A 4 -9.92 -0.21 10.75
CA TYR A 4 -9.25 -0.18 12.06
C TYR A 4 -8.75 1.19 12.49
N ASN A 5 -8.48 2.09 11.55
CA ASN A 5 -7.86 3.38 11.85
C ASN A 5 -8.83 4.40 12.47
N GLU A 6 -8.25 5.37 13.14
CA GLU A 6 -8.97 6.59 13.54
C GLU A 6 -9.07 7.57 12.36
N ILE A 7 -10.22 8.24 12.26
CA ILE A 7 -10.44 9.36 11.37
C ILE A 7 -10.53 10.62 12.25
N ASN A 8 -9.53 11.49 12.14
CA ASN A 8 -9.43 12.68 12.99
C ASN A 8 -9.50 12.37 14.49
N GLY A 9 -8.87 11.29 14.92
CA GLY A 9 -8.82 10.85 16.32
C GLY A 9 -10.10 10.16 16.82
N ILE A 10 -10.99 9.72 15.92
CA ILE A 10 -12.19 8.94 16.25
C ILE A 10 -12.12 7.60 15.52
N PRO A 11 -12.15 6.45 16.22
CA PRO A 11 -12.18 5.14 15.59
C PRO A 11 -13.34 5.03 14.60
N ALA A 12 -13.07 4.49 13.41
CA ALA A 12 -14.03 4.46 12.31
C ALA A 12 -15.34 3.74 12.68
N ILE A 13 -15.28 2.71 13.52
CA ILE A 13 -16.44 1.95 14.01
C ILE A 13 -17.44 2.80 14.82
N VAL A 14 -17.00 3.90 15.42
CA VAL A 14 -17.86 4.79 16.23
C VAL A 14 -17.97 6.19 15.64
N ASN A 15 -17.55 6.37 14.39
CA ASN A 15 -17.62 7.66 13.70
C ASN A 15 -19.01 7.93 13.15
N ASP A 16 -19.61 9.04 13.54
CA ASP A 16 -20.97 9.46 13.14
C ASP A 16 -21.16 9.65 11.63
N GLU A 17 -20.09 9.79 10.85
CA GLU A 17 -20.16 9.87 9.39
C GLU A 17 -20.79 8.62 8.76
N VAL A 18 -20.68 7.46 9.40
CA VAL A 18 -21.36 6.23 8.97
C VAL A 18 -22.87 6.46 8.91
N ARG A 19 -23.46 7.10 9.93
CA ARG A 19 -24.89 7.39 9.97
C ARG A 19 -25.26 8.57 9.07
N HIS A 20 -24.53 9.67 9.17
CA HIS A 20 -24.91 10.93 8.52
C HIS A 20 -24.56 10.96 7.03
N VAL A 21 -23.35 10.50 6.67
CA VAL A 21 -22.88 10.53 5.28
C VAL A 21 -23.30 9.25 4.56
N LEU A 22 -22.84 8.09 5.02
CA LEU A 22 -23.03 6.83 4.30
C LEU A 22 -24.51 6.41 4.25
N LYS A 23 -25.20 6.35 5.39
CA LYS A 23 -26.62 5.98 5.45
C LYS A 23 -27.55 7.14 5.11
N GLY A 24 -27.20 8.36 5.53
CA GLY A 24 -28.02 9.57 5.33
C GLY A 24 -27.86 10.13 3.92
N THR A 25 -26.71 10.74 3.61
CA THR A 25 -26.48 11.45 2.33
C THR A 25 -26.43 10.51 1.15
N TYR A 26 -25.68 9.39 1.24
CA TYR A 26 -25.55 8.41 0.16
C TYR A 26 -26.72 7.42 0.12
N GLY A 27 -27.53 7.35 1.19
CA GLY A 27 -28.74 6.54 1.22
C GLY A 27 -28.50 5.03 1.20
N LEU A 28 -27.40 4.54 1.83
CA LEU A 28 -27.14 3.11 1.91
C LEU A 28 -28.29 2.35 2.55
N PRO A 29 -28.99 1.46 1.82
CA PRO A 29 -30.19 0.76 2.32
C PRO A 29 -29.87 -0.53 3.07
N GLY A 30 -28.59 -0.92 3.12
CA GLY A 30 -28.10 -2.17 3.73
C GLY A 30 -27.60 -1.99 5.16
N HIS A 31 -26.88 -3.00 5.65
CA HIS A 31 -26.18 -2.96 6.92
C HIS A 31 -24.70 -2.53 6.74
N VAL A 32 -24.14 -2.02 7.82
CA VAL A 32 -22.71 -1.73 7.94
C VAL A 32 -22.12 -2.72 8.94
N VAL A 33 -21.02 -3.35 8.56
CA VAL A 33 -20.27 -4.29 9.39
C VAL A 33 -18.93 -3.66 9.79
N CYS A 34 -18.42 -3.93 10.98
CA CYS A 34 -17.03 -3.60 11.32
C CYS A 34 -16.08 -4.67 10.79
N ASP A 35 -14.80 -4.35 10.72
CA ASP A 35 -13.76 -5.33 10.37
C ASP A 35 -13.52 -6.32 11.51
N GLY A 36 -12.81 -7.42 11.25
CA GLY A 36 -12.55 -8.46 12.23
C GLY A 36 -11.67 -7.99 13.38
N GLY A 37 -12.18 -7.98 14.61
CA GLY A 37 -11.46 -7.49 15.78
C GLY A 37 -11.50 -5.97 16.00
N ASP A 38 -11.97 -5.16 15.04
CA ASP A 38 -12.10 -3.70 15.13
C ASP A 38 -12.87 -3.26 16.40
N PHE A 39 -13.87 -4.03 16.78
CA PHE A 39 -14.68 -3.77 17.96
C PHE A 39 -13.86 -3.79 19.27
N SER A 40 -13.03 -4.82 19.45
CA SER A 40 -12.18 -4.95 20.64
C SER A 40 -11.05 -3.92 20.66
N GLN A 41 -10.55 -3.51 19.50
CA GLN A 41 -9.43 -2.55 19.40
C GLN A 41 -9.78 -1.18 19.97
N THR A 42 -11.04 -0.75 19.96
CA THR A 42 -11.45 0.54 20.55
C THR A 42 -11.10 0.63 22.04
N VAL A 43 -11.05 -0.48 22.75
CA VAL A 43 -10.68 -0.58 24.16
C VAL A 43 -9.21 -0.98 24.32
N ASN A 44 -8.79 -2.03 23.60
CA ASN A 44 -7.50 -2.68 23.84
C ASN A 44 -6.31 -1.92 23.24
N ASP A 45 -6.49 -1.30 22.07
CA ASP A 45 -5.42 -0.67 21.30
C ASP A 45 -5.59 0.86 21.22
N HIS A 46 -6.77 1.34 20.80
CA HIS A 46 -7.06 2.77 20.76
C HIS A 46 -7.22 3.42 22.15
N HIS A 47 -7.55 2.61 23.17
CA HIS A 47 -7.89 3.12 24.50
C HIS A 47 -8.94 4.25 24.48
N PHE A 48 -9.84 4.21 23.47
CA PHE A 48 -10.84 5.24 23.21
C PHE A 48 -11.99 5.17 24.22
N TYR A 49 -12.43 3.97 24.56
CA TYR A 49 -13.42 3.68 25.60
C TYR A 49 -12.82 2.84 26.73
N GLN A 50 -13.51 2.82 27.89
CA GLN A 50 -13.11 2.00 29.03
C GLN A 50 -13.69 0.59 28.94
N THR A 51 -14.83 0.44 28.29
CA THR A 51 -15.54 -0.85 28.18
C THR A 51 -16.04 -1.11 26.76
N HIS A 52 -16.19 -2.39 26.43
CA HIS A 52 -16.78 -2.81 25.17
C HIS A 52 -18.26 -2.46 25.05
N GLY A 53 -18.97 -2.31 26.19
CA GLY A 53 -20.36 -1.81 26.22
C GLY A 53 -20.48 -0.38 25.71
N GLU A 54 -19.52 0.50 26.05
CA GLU A 54 -19.45 1.86 25.48
C GLU A 54 -19.22 1.82 23.99
N THR A 55 -18.32 0.95 23.50
CA THR A 55 -18.05 0.74 22.07
C THR A 55 -19.31 0.33 21.33
N LEU A 56 -20.02 -0.69 21.84
CA LEU A 56 -21.25 -1.19 21.21
C LEU A 56 -22.32 -0.10 21.15
N ALA A 57 -22.54 0.60 22.26
CA ALA A 57 -23.54 1.66 22.32
C ALA A 57 -23.27 2.78 21.30
N ASN A 58 -22.03 3.23 21.19
CA ASN A 58 -21.66 4.29 20.26
C ASN A 58 -21.57 3.79 18.82
N GLY A 59 -21.13 2.56 18.56
CA GLY A 59 -21.13 1.96 17.24
C GLY A 59 -22.54 1.81 16.65
N LEU A 60 -23.51 1.33 17.45
CA LEU A 60 -24.94 1.30 17.04
C LEU A 60 -25.47 2.70 16.73
N LYS A 61 -25.16 3.69 17.57
CA LYS A 61 -25.55 5.09 17.34
C LYS A 61 -24.87 5.67 16.10
N ALA A 62 -23.62 5.36 15.87
CA ALA A 62 -22.88 5.74 14.66
C ALA A 62 -23.43 5.06 13.40
N GLY A 63 -24.22 3.99 13.53
CA GLY A 63 -24.86 3.33 12.39
C GLY A 63 -24.21 2.01 11.94
N VAL A 64 -23.28 1.46 12.71
CA VAL A 64 -22.76 0.11 12.51
C VAL A 64 -23.80 -0.90 13.01
N ASP A 65 -24.07 -1.93 12.22
CA ASP A 65 -25.15 -2.88 12.46
C ASP A 65 -24.64 -4.28 12.83
N CYS A 66 -23.42 -4.64 12.45
CA CYS A 66 -22.85 -5.96 12.68
C CYS A 66 -21.41 -5.82 13.20
N PHE A 67 -21.12 -6.46 14.31
CA PHE A 67 -19.83 -6.42 14.98
C PHE A 67 -19.13 -7.77 14.78
N THR A 68 -18.04 -7.76 14.02
CA THR A 68 -17.25 -8.93 13.64
C THR A 68 -16.10 -9.10 14.63
N ASP A 69 -16.40 -9.76 15.76
CA ASP A 69 -15.46 -9.99 16.84
C ASP A 69 -15.84 -11.27 17.60
N ASP A 70 -15.16 -11.58 18.70
CA ASP A 70 -15.56 -12.67 19.58
C ASP A 70 -17.03 -12.49 20.06
N GLY A 71 -17.86 -13.47 19.74
CA GLY A 71 -19.29 -13.41 20.03
C GLY A 71 -19.63 -13.24 21.51
N GLU A 72 -18.81 -13.79 22.42
CA GLU A 72 -19.01 -13.66 23.86
C GLU A 72 -18.72 -12.23 24.33
N ILE A 73 -17.69 -11.61 23.77
CA ILE A 73 -17.35 -10.21 24.07
C ILE A 73 -18.49 -9.28 23.59
N VAL A 74 -18.93 -9.44 22.34
CA VAL A 74 -20.02 -8.64 21.76
C VAL A 74 -21.34 -8.83 22.54
N TYR A 75 -21.64 -10.06 22.92
CA TYR A 75 -22.85 -10.35 23.68
C TYR A 75 -22.81 -9.77 25.10
N ALA A 76 -21.67 -9.87 25.79
CA ALA A 76 -21.48 -9.25 27.10
C ALA A 76 -21.58 -7.71 27.02
N ALA A 77 -21.00 -7.12 25.99
CA ALA A 77 -21.08 -5.68 25.73
C ALA A 77 -22.52 -5.20 25.48
N ALA A 78 -23.32 -5.99 24.76
CA ALA A 78 -24.73 -5.66 24.51
C ALA A 78 -25.54 -5.66 25.81
N ARG A 79 -25.30 -6.61 26.71
CA ARG A 79 -25.92 -6.63 28.03
C ARG A 79 -25.51 -5.44 28.87
N GLU A 80 -24.20 -5.17 28.95
CA GLU A 80 -23.68 -4.02 29.68
C GLU A 80 -24.31 -2.71 29.20
N ALA A 81 -24.39 -2.50 27.89
CA ALA A 81 -24.96 -1.30 27.28
C ALA A 81 -26.48 -1.15 27.59
N LEU A 82 -27.23 -2.27 27.60
CA LEU A 82 -28.65 -2.28 27.98
C LEU A 82 -28.85 -2.00 29.48
N ASP A 83 -28.09 -2.68 30.35
CA ASP A 83 -28.19 -2.56 31.81
C ASP A 83 -27.85 -1.14 32.28
N ASN A 84 -26.90 -0.49 31.63
CA ASN A 84 -26.53 0.90 31.87
C ASN A 84 -27.47 1.92 31.18
N GLY A 85 -28.40 1.47 30.34
CA GLY A 85 -29.32 2.35 29.62
C GLY A 85 -28.66 3.19 28.53
N TRP A 86 -27.47 2.78 28.06
CA TRP A 86 -26.77 3.46 26.96
C TRP A 86 -27.43 3.20 25.60
N ILE A 87 -28.09 2.06 25.46
CA ILE A 87 -28.95 1.68 24.33
C ILE A 87 -30.27 1.11 24.82
N THR A 88 -31.19 0.93 23.90
CA THR A 88 -32.49 0.30 24.08
C THR A 88 -32.62 -0.90 23.14
N GLU A 89 -33.62 -1.79 23.40
CA GLU A 89 -33.96 -2.87 22.45
C GLU A 89 -34.26 -2.34 21.05
N LYS A 90 -34.79 -1.11 20.94
CA LYS A 90 -35.07 -0.47 19.64
C LYS A 90 -33.79 -0.25 18.81
N ASP A 91 -32.66 0.07 19.44
CA ASP A 91 -31.39 0.29 18.75
C ASP A 91 -30.86 -1.06 18.19
N ILE A 92 -31.03 -2.14 18.95
CA ILE A 92 -30.72 -3.49 18.49
C ILE A 92 -31.67 -3.92 17.36
N ASP A 93 -32.97 -3.65 17.50
CA ASP A 93 -33.97 -3.96 16.46
C ASP A 93 -33.66 -3.24 15.13
N GLU A 94 -33.17 -2.01 15.17
CA GLU A 94 -32.76 -1.27 13.96
C GLU A 94 -31.60 -1.99 13.26
N SER A 95 -30.57 -2.36 13.98
CA SER A 95 -29.42 -3.10 13.50
C SER A 95 -29.83 -4.44 12.87
N VAL A 96 -30.60 -5.25 13.62
CA VAL A 96 -31.12 -6.55 13.16
C VAL A 96 -31.96 -6.36 11.89
N ARG A 97 -32.84 -5.36 11.84
CA ARG A 97 -33.67 -5.06 10.66
C ARG A 97 -32.81 -4.75 9.42
N ASN A 98 -31.75 -3.97 9.57
CA ASN A 98 -30.85 -3.65 8.46
C ASN A 98 -30.13 -4.92 7.94
N SER A 99 -29.66 -5.77 8.84
CA SER A 99 -29.02 -7.03 8.52
C SER A 99 -30.00 -8.00 7.82
N PHE A 100 -31.22 -8.17 8.35
CA PHE A 100 -32.24 -9.01 7.73
C PHE A 100 -32.75 -8.46 6.40
N ARG A 101 -32.83 -7.13 6.23
CA ARG A 101 -33.17 -6.53 4.94
C ARG A 101 -32.19 -6.98 3.85
N THR A 102 -30.90 -7.02 4.12
CA THR A 102 -29.91 -7.52 3.16
C THR A 102 -30.13 -8.99 2.85
N ARG A 103 -30.32 -9.83 3.88
CA ARG A 103 -30.56 -11.28 3.71
C ARG A 103 -31.84 -11.56 2.92
N ILE A 104 -32.91 -10.81 3.19
CA ILE A 104 -34.18 -10.94 2.45
C ILE A 104 -33.99 -10.53 0.99
N ARG A 105 -33.26 -9.44 0.70
CA ARG A 105 -32.97 -9.01 -0.68
C ARG A 105 -32.10 -10.00 -1.44
N LEU A 106 -31.26 -10.79 -0.75
CA LEU A 106 -30.47 -11.87 -1.33
C LEU A 106 -31.28 -13.15 -1.56
N GLY A 107 -32.57 -13.18 -1.23
CA GLY A 107 -33.42 -14.36 -1.37
C GLY A 107 -33.14 -15.48 -0.38
N MET A 108 -32.44 -15.20 0.75
CA MET A 108 -32.07 -16.25 1.72
C MET A 108 -33.26 -16.90 2.40
N PHE A 109 -34.44 -16.27 2.35
CA PHE A 109 -35.69 -16.74 2.95
C PHE A 109 -36.74 -17.12 1.87
N ASP A 110 -36.36 -17.05 0.59
CA ASP A 110 -37.27 -17.41 -0.51
C ASP A 110 -37.47 -18.92 -0.56
N LYS A 111 -38.61 -19.32 -1.12
CA LYS A 111 -38.91 -20.74 -1.35
C LYS A 111 -37.96 -21.29 -2.42
N GLU A 112 -37.75 -22.60 -2.38
CA GLU A 112 -37.01 -23.30 -3.42
C GLU A 112 -37.61 -22.99 -4.80
N GLY A 113 -36.77 -22.52 -5.73
CA GLY A 113 -37.14 -22.11 -7.09
C GLY A 113 -37.54 -20.65 -7.26
N ASP A 114 -37.75 -19.87 -6.20
CA ASP A 114 -38.10 -18.45 -6.30
C ASP A 114 -36.86 -17.54 -6.48
N CYS A 115 -35.71 -17.95 -5.94
CA CYS A 115 -34.45 -17.20 -6.12
C CYS A 115 -33.81 -17.58 -7.48
N PRO A 116 -33.52 -16.63 -8.38
CA PRO A 116 -32.95 -16.93 -9.68
C PRO A 116 -31.52 -17.52 -9.63
N TYR A 117 -30.83 -17.37 -8.51
CA TYR A 117 -29.46 -17.84 -8.31
C TYR A 117 -29.37 -19.25 -7.69
N GLN A 118 -30.47 -19.83 -7.24
CA GLN A 118 -30.49 -21.17 -6.61
C GLN A 118 -30.00 -22.30 -7.52
N ASN A 119 -30.13 -22.11 -8.83
CA ASN A 119 -29.74 -23.11 -9.83
C ASN A 119 -28.35 -22.87 -10.42
N MET A 120 -27.58 -21.94 -9.85
CA MET A 120 -26.19 -21.69 -10.27
C MET A 120 -25.27 -22.65 -9.50
N GLY A 121 -24.81 -23.69 -10.17
CA GLY A 121 -23.94 -24.71 -9.61
C GLY A 121 -22.47 -24.55 -10.01
N GLU A 122 -21.70 -25.62 -9.81
CA GLU A 122 -20.25 -25.65 -10.08
C GLU A 122 -19.90 -25.37 -11.55
N GLU A 123 -20.84 -25.57 -12.48
CA GLU A 123 -20.65 -25.29 -13.91
C GLU A 123 -20.39 -23.81 -14.23
N TYR A 124 -20.73 -22.90 -13.31
CA TYR A 124 -20.41 -21.47 -13.45
C TYR A 124 -19.00 -21.14 -12.96
N ILE A 125 -18.39 -22.01 -12.14
CA ILE A 125 -17.04 -21.78 -11.62
C ILE A 125 -16.01 -22.11 -12.69
N ASN A 126 -15.15 -21.16 -13.04
CA ASN A 126 -14.05 -21.34 -13.99
C ASN A 126 -14.48 -21.95 -15.33
N ASN A 127 -15.66 -21.56 -15.82
CA ASN A 127 -16.09 -21.92 -17.18
C ASN A 127 -15.21 -21.25 -18.23
N GLU A 128 -15.41 -21.57 -19.51
CA GLU A 128 -14.55 -21.07 -20.58
C GLU A 128 -14.55 -19.53 -20.69
N GLU A 129 -15.69 -18.89 -20.47
CA GLU A 129 -15.80 -17.42 -20.45
C GLU A 129 -14.97 -16.81 -19.31
N HIS A 130 -15.02 -17.40 -18.11
CA HIS A 130 -14.24 -16.94 -16.96
C HIS A 130 -12.74 -17.13 -17.18
N LYS A 131 -12.30 -18.22 -17.81
CA LYS A 131 -10.88 -18.44 -18.17
C LYS A 131 -10.38 -17.39 -19.14
N GLN A 132 -11.17 -17.12 -20.21
CA GLN A 132 -10.82 -16.10 -21.19
C GLN A 132 -10.76 -14.71 -20.55
N LEU A 133 -11.68 -14.39 -19.63
CA LEU A 133 -11.67 -13.14 -18.90
C LEU A 133 -10.43 -13.05 -17.99
N ALA A 134 -10.09 -14.11 -17.25
CA ALA A 134 -8.92 -14.15 -16.40
C ALA A 134 -7.61 -13.96 -17.20
N ARG A 135 -7.50 -14.62 -18.37
CA ARG A 135 -6.35 -14.42 -19.26
C ARG A 135 -6.29 -12.99 -19.79
N LYS A 136 -7.40 -12.44 -20.26
CA LYS A 136 -7.46 -11.05 -20.72
C LYS A 136 -7.04 -10.08 -19.61
N MET A 137 -7.47 -10.30 -18.38
CA MET A 137 -7.05 -9.46 -17.23
C MET A 137 -5.55 -9.60 -16.95
N ALA A 138 -4.99 -10.82 -17.04
CA ALA A 138 -3.56 -11.05 -16.89
C ALA A 138 -2.75 -10.32 -17.98
N ASP A 139 -3.19 -10.39 -19.23
CA ASP A 139 -2.57 -9.68 -20.36
C ASP A 139 -2.56 -8.17 -20.15
N GLU A 140 -3.71 -7.61 -19.77
CA GLU A 140 -3.91 -6.18 -19.60
C GLU A 140 -3.24 -5.59 -18.35
N ALA A 141 -2.90 -6.44 -17.38
CA ALA A 141 -2.22 -6.03 -16.14
C ALA A 141 -0.70 -5.92 -16.30
N VAL A 142 -0.10 -6.54 -17.31
CA VAL A 142 1.36 -6.48 -17.52
C VAL A 142 1.80 -5.09 -17.95
N VAL A 143 2.74 -4.53 -17.18
CA VAL A 143 3.33 -3.20 -17.43
C VAL A 143 4.71 -3.37 -18.05
N LEU A 144 4.94 -2.78 -19.21
CA LEU A 144 6.26 -2.69 -19.81
C LEU A 144 7.01 -1.47 -19.24
N LEU A 145 7.95 -1.73 -18.33
CA LEU A 145 8.72 -0.65 -17.66
C LEU A 145 9.91 -0.17 -18.49
N LYS A 146 10.52 -1.08 -19.25
CA LYS A 146 11.70 -0.77 -20.09
C LYS A 146 11.69 -1.61 -21.34
N ASN A 147 12.12 -1.04 -22.48
CA ASN A 147 12.29 -1.76 -23.76
C ASN A 147 13.32 -1.03 -24.65
N GLU A 148 14.60 -1.24 -24.38
CA GLU A 148 15.69 -0.65 -25.15
C GLU A 148 15.88 -1.38 -26.49
N ASN A 149 16.17 -0.60 -27.52
CA ASN A 149 16.42 -1.11 -28.89
C ASN A 149 15.28 -1.99 -29.44
N GLU A 150 14.06 -1.81 -28.92
CA GLU A 150 12.88 -2.59 -29.34
C GLU A 150 13.13 -4.11 -29.28
N ILE A 151 13.85 -4.59 -28.22
CA ILE A 151 14.13 -6.01 -28.05
C ILE A 151 12.85 -6.83 -27.91
N LEU A 152 11.78 -6.22 -27.41
CA LEU A 152 10.43 -6.77 -27.36
C LEU A 152 9.53 -6.05 -28.36
N PRO A 153 8.49 -6.71 -28.92
CA PRO A 153 8.14 -8.12 -28.69
C PRO A 153 9.05 -9.07 -29.47
N PHE A 154 9.19 -10.29 -28.95
CA PHE A 154 9.91 -11.36 -29.62
C PHE A 154 9.17 -11.85 -30.87
N ASP A 155 9.90 -12.17 -31.93
CA ASP A 155 9.38 -12.98 -33.03
C ASP A 155 9.54 -14.47 -32.67
N GLU A 156 8.45 -15.11 -32.31
CA GLU A 156 8.41 -16.53 -31.90
C GLU A 156 9.00 -17.51 -32.95
N ASN A 157 9.05 -17.08 -34.22
CA ASN A 157 9.60 -17.90 -35.29
C ASN A 157 11.15 -17.85 -35.38
N THR A 158 11.77 -16.83 -34.82
CA THR A 158 13.22 -16.61 -34.88
C THR A 158 13.96 -17.09 -33.63
N VAL A 159 13.25 -17.12 -32.48
CA VAL A 159 13.79 -17.54 -31.17
C VAL A 159 14.00 -19.07 -31.16
N LYS A 160 15.21 -19.53 -30.86
CA LYS A 160 15.56 -20.96 -30.84
C LYS A 160 15.87 -21.50 -29.46
N ASN A 161 16.50 -20.70 -28.60
CA ASN A 161 16.89 -21.12 -27.28
C ASN A 161 16.50 -20.03 -26.27
N VAL A 162 15.68 -20.37 -25.31
CA VAL A 162 15.28 -19.46 -24.21
C VAL A 162 15.70 -20.07 -22.88
N ALA A 163 16.38 -19.28 -22.05
CA ALA A 163 16.61 -19.62 -20.66
C ALA A 163 15.59 -18.90 -19.79
N VAL A 164 14.87 -19.62 -18.95
CA VAL A 164 14.00 -19.05 -17.92
C VAL A 164 14.70 -19.27 -16.58
N VAL A 165 15.09 -18.18 -15.91
CA VAL A 165 15.87 -18.24 -14.67
C VAL A 165 15.21 -17.45 -13.56
N GLY A 166 15.50 -17.81 -12.32
CA GLY A 166 15.03 -17.05 -11.17
C GLY A 166 14.08 -17.82 -10.24
N PRO A 167 13.99 -17.37 -8.97
CA PRO A 167 13.26 -18.11 -7.92
C PRO A 167 11.74 -18.16 -8.14
N LEU A 168 11.18 -17.26 -8.97
CA LEU A 168 9.75 -17.20 -9.26
C LEU A 168 9.40 -17.78 -10.64
N SER A 169 10.33 -18.42 -11.33
CA SER A 169 10.14 -18.88 -12.71
C SER A 169 9.15 -20.04 -12.86
N ASP A 170 9.16 -20.99 -11.94
CA ASP A 170 8.37 -22.24 -11.98
C ASP A 170 7.49 -22.38 -10.74
N VAL A 171 6.97 -21.29 -10.25
CA VAL A 171 6.08 -21.23 -9.10
C VAL A 171 5.00 -20.17 -9.30
N TRP A 172 3.86 -20.41 -8.70
CA TRP A 172 2.79 -19.44 -8.56
C TRP A 172 2.46 -19.33 -7.07
N TYR A 173 2.47 -18.11 -6.54
CA TYR A 173 2.18 -17.87 -5.12
C TYR A 173 0.81 -17.23 -4.96
N LYS A 174 -0.06 -17.89 -4.17
CA LYS A 174 -1.32 -17.32 -3.73
C LYS A 174 -1.09 -16.36 -2.58
N ASP A 175 -1.90 -15.31 -2.52
CA ASP A 175 -2.00 -14.47 -1.33
C ASP A 175 -3.01 -15.05 -0.31
N TRP A 176 -3.17 -14.34 0.81
CA TRP A 176 -4.06 -14.78 1.87
C TRP A 176 -5.54 -14.79 1.44
N TYR A 177 -5.93 -13.89 0.53
CA TYR A 177 -7.32 -13.67 0.11
C TYR A 177 -7.71 -14.33 -1.21
N CYS A 178 -6.81 -14.89 -1.99
CA CYS A 178 -7.10 -15.39 -3.35
C CYS A 178 -7.78 -16.75 -3.33
N GLY A 179 -8.07 -17.48 -2.47
CA GLY A 179 -8.67 -18.82 -2.56
C GLY A 179 -7.79 -19.82 -3.32
N ILE A 180 -8.36 -20.95 -3.67
CA ILE A 180 -7.68 -22.06 -4.36
C ILE A 180 -7.99 -21.95 -5.87
N PRO A 181 -7.00 -21.68 -6.73
CA PRO A 181 -7.23 -21.64 -8.17
C PRO A 181 -7.50 -23.06 -8.71
N PRO A 182 -8.37 -23.18 -9.73
CA PRO A 182 -8.63 -24.48 -10.36
C PRO A 182 -7.43 -25.02 -11.15
N TYR A 183 -6.55 -24.15 -11.59
CA TYR A 183 -5.24 -24.44 -12.22
C TYR A 183 -4.32 -23.24 -12.07
N GLU A 184 -3.04 -23.45 -12.33
CA GLU A 184 -1.99 -22.43 -12.27
C GLU A 184 -1.17 -22.51 -13.55
N VAL A 185 -0.79 -21.36 -14.10
CA VAL A 185 0.15 -21.24 -15.22
C VAL A 185 1.34 -20.45 -14.74
N THR A 186 2.47 -21.13 -14.52
CA THR A 186 3.72 -20.48 -14.12
C THR A 186 4.31 -19.70 -15.31
N VAL A 187 5.25 -18.79 -15.03
CA VAL A 187 5.95 -18.08 -16.12
C VAL A 187 6.66 -19.07 -17.05
N LEU A 188 7.27 -20.12 -16.49
CA LEU A 188 7.93 -21.17 -17.25
C LEU A 188 6.95 -21.92 -18.17
N ASP A 189 5.73 -22.22 -17.70
CA ASP A 189 4.70 -22.88 -18.50
C ASP A 189 4.23 -21.98 -19.64
N GLY A 190 3.92 -20.71 -19.36
CA GLY A 190 3.54 -19.73 -20.37
C GLY A 190 4.60 -19.58 -21.48
N ILE A 191 5.89 -19.55 -21.09
CA ILE A 191 7.01 -19.48 -22.06
C ILE A 191 7.12 -20.77 -22.87
N ARG A 192 6.95 -21.95 -22.27
CA ARG A 192 6.96 -23.23 -23.02
C ARG A 192 5.86 -23.28 -24.06
N GLU A 193 4.66 -22.81 -23.71
CA GLU A 193 3.54 -22.77 -24.64
C GLU A 193 3.71 -21.69 -25.73
N ALA A 194 4.28 -20.53 -25.39
CA ALA A 194 4.52 -19.46 -26.35
C ALA A 194 5.63 -19.79 -27.38
N PHE A 195 6.61 -20.61 -26.99
CA PHE A 195 7.75 -20.97 -27.85
C PHE A 195 7.86 -22.49 -28.08
N PRO A 196 6.86 -23.14 -28.72
CA PRO A 196 6.79 -24.60 -28.85
C PRO A 196 7.93 -25.22 -29.67
N ASN A 197 8.59 -24.42 -30.49
CA ASN A 197 9.70 -24.85 -31.34
C ASN A 197 11.09 -24.49 -30.79
N ALA A 198 11.14 -23.75 -29.67
CA ALA A 198 12.39 -23.36 -29.05
C ALA A 198 12.81 -24.36 -27.96
N LYS A 199 14.13 -24.49 -27.76
CA LYS A 199 14.66 -25.20 -26.58
C LYS A 199 14.50 -24.29 -25.36
N ILE A 200 13.73 -24.73 -24.39
CA ILE A 200 13.54 -24.01 -23.11
C ILE A 200 14.44 -24.67 -22.05
N SER A 201 15.35 -23.89 -21.49
CA SER A 201 16.22 -24.28 -20.38
C SER A 201 15.79 -23.56 -19.12
N HIS A 202 15.84 -24.22 -17.97
CA HIS A 202 15.35 -23.67 -16.71
C HIS A 202 16.37 -23.84 -15.58
N GLU A 203 16.49 -22.80 -14.71
CA GLU A 203 17.29 -22.83 -13.50
C GLU A 203 16.75 -21.78 -12.51
N THR A 204 16.46 -22.18 -11.28
CA THR A 204 15.90 -21.27 -10.26
C THR A 204 16.88 -20.21 -9.76
N GLY A 205 18.18 -20.43 -9.92
CA GLY A 205 19.21 -19.58 -9.33
C GLY A 205 19.39 -19.75 -7.82
N LEU A 206 18.58 -20.60 -7.19
CA LEU A 206 18.69 -20.89 -5.77
C LEU A 206 19.83 -21.86 -5.47
N SER A 207 20.53 -21.63 -4.37
CA SER A 207 21.65 -22.47 -3.97
C SER A 207 21.18 -23.69 -3.20
N GLU A 208 21.86 -24.83 -3.45
CA GLU A 208 21.72 -26.04 -2.67
C GLU A 208 22.82 -26.07 -1.62
N ILE A 209 22.46 -26.22 -0.37
CA ILE A 209 23.38 -26.13 0.76
C ILE A 209 23.24 -27.34 1.68
N ARG A 210 24.30 -27.64 2.42
CA ARG A 210 24.27 -28.42 3.65
C ARG A 210 24.54 -27.52 4.84
N ILE A 211 23.87 -27.77 5.93
CA ILE A 211 24.06 -27.03 7.17
C ILE A 211 24.80 -27.93 8.14
N ARG A 212 25.83 -27.41 8.80
CA ARG A 212 26.55 -28.14 9.82
C ARG A 212 26.68 -27.28 11.09
N LEU A 213 26.77 -27.95 12.24
CA LEU A 213 27.05 -27.30 13.51
C LEU A 213 28.48 -26.74 13.51
N ALA A 214 28.64 -25.47 13.86
CA ALA A 214 29.95 -24.84 13.96
C ALA A 214 30.75 -25.41 15.16
N ASP A 215 32.09 -25.34 15.08
CA ASP A 215 33.00 -25.67 16.17
C ASP A 215 32.85 -27.09 16.75
N GLN A 216 32.33 -28.03 15.98
CA GLN A 216 32.14 -29.43 16.37
C GLN A 216 33.22 -30.33 15.72
N THR A 217 33.86 -31.15 16.59
CA THR A 217 34.79 -32.20 16.14
C THR A 217 34.15 -33.57 15.98
N SER A 218 32.85 -33.70 16.27
CA SER A 218 32.09 -34.92 16.13
C SER A 218 31.79 -35.20 14.66
N ASP A 219 31.86 -36.48 14.27
CA ASP A 219 31.44 -36.91 12.92
C ASP A 219 29.96 -36.62 12.65
N LYS A 220 29.11 -36.55 13.69
CA LYS A 220 27.70 -36.19 13.63
C LYS A 220 27.52 -34.71 13.88
N CYS A 221 27.81 -33.90 12.89
CA CYS A 221 27.67 -32.44 12.97
C CYS A 221 26.84 -31.82 11.84
N TYR A 222 26.36 -32.62 10.90
CA TYR A 222 25.51 -32.15 9.79
C TYR A 222 24.03 -32.25 10.14
N VAL A 223 23.21 -31.37 9.54
CA VAL A 223 21.76 -31.42 9.64
C VAL A 223 21.21 -32.46 8.64
N GLY A 224 20.42 -33.38 9.13
CA GLY A 224 19.68 -34.37 8.35
C GLY A 224 18.26 -34.51 8.86
N LEU A 225 17.51 -35.45 8.31
CA LEU A 225 16.14 -35.76 8.71
C LEU A 225 16.09 -37.15 9.35
N ASP A 226 15.24 -37.32 10.35
CA ASP A 226 14.87 -38.64 10.87
C ASP A 226 13.70 -39.23 10.07
N GLU A 227 13.24 -40.40 10.48
CA GLU A 227 12.11 -41.15 9.87
C GLU A 227 10.77 -40.39 9.95
N ASN A 228 10.65 -39.41 10.89
CA ASN A 228 9.50 -38.56 11.07
C ASN A 228 9.71 -37.14 10.49
N THR A 229 10.71 -36.98 9.61
CA THR A 229 11.10 -35.70 8.99
C THR A 229 11.57 -34.62 9.96
N ARG A 230 11.87 -34.94 11.25
CA ARG A 230 12.44 -33.99 12.20
C ARG A 230 13.91 -33.74 11.87
N LEU A 231 14.33 -32.50 12.05
CA LEU A 231 15.73 -32.14 11.93
C LEU A 231 16.55 -32.78 13.05
N LYS A 232 17.68 -33.43 12.68
CA LYS A 232 18.62 -34.02 13.63
C LYS A 232 20.06 -33.94 13.15
N LEU A 233 21.02 -34.08 14.04
CA LEU A 233 22.43 -34.22 13.70
C LEU A 233 22.72 -35.62 13.16
N VAL A 234 23.42 -35.64 12.02
CA VAL A 234 23.81 -36.87 11.28
C VAL A 234 25.27 -36.75 10.83
N ILE A 235 25.84 -37.86 10.34
CA ILE A 235 27.14 -37.85 9.64
C ILE A 235 26.97 -37.23 8.25
N LYS A 236 28.08 -36.78 7.63
CA LYS A 236 28.08 -36.09 6.34
C LYS A 236 27.37 -36.85 5.21
N GLU A 237 27.52 -38.19 5.15
CA GLU A 237 26.91 -39.03 4.13
C GLU A 237 25.37 -39.10 4.22
N GLN A 238 24.83 -38.79 5.38
CA GLN A 238 23.40 -38.73 5.67
C GLN A 238 22.84 -37.30 5.71
N ALA A 239 23.69 -36.31 5.43
CA ALA A 239 23.32 -34.90 5.50
C ALA A 239 22.22 -34.58 4.47
N GLU A 240 21.19 -33.87 4.91
CA GLU A 240 20.19 -33.32 4.01
C GLU A 240 20.77 -32.16 3.21
N THR A 241 20.33 -32.04 1.97
CA THR A 241 20.60 -30.90 1.12
C THR A 241 19.37 -30.00 1.10
N PHE A 242 19.55 -28.75 1.48
CA PHE A 242 18.46 -27.78 1.50
C PHE A 242 18.58 -26.81 0.33
N ILE A 243 17.46 -26.44 -0.27
CA ILE A 243 17.35 -25.31 -1.17
C ILE A 243 17.07 -24.09 -0.30
N LEU A 244 17.96 -23.10 -0.37
CA LEU A 244 17.85 -21.84 0.38
C LEU A 244 17.28 -20.75 -0.52
N ASN A 245 16.21 -20.10 -0.08
CA ASN A 245 15.67 -18.90 -0.71
C ASN A 245 15.65 -17.74 0.27
N ASP A 246 16.36 -16.65 -0.06
CA ASP A 246 16.38 -15.38 0.69
C ASP A 246 15.35 -14.43 0.07
N TRP A 247 14.33 -14.10 0.84
CA TRP A 247 13.25 -13.19 0.47
C TRP A 247 13.55 -11.72 0.78
N GLY A 248 14.73 -11.41 1.34
CA GLY A 248 15.05 -10.10 1.90
C GLY A 248 14.41 -9.87 3.27
N CYS A 249 14.68 -8.69 3.85
CA CYS A 249 14.18 -8.30 5.18
C CYS A 249 14.45 -9.33 6.29
N GLY A 250 15.51 -10.15 6.13
CA GLY A 250 15.88 -11.20 7.08
C GLY A 250 15.02 -12.47 7.03
N SER A 251 14.14 -12.60 6.06
CA SER A 251 13.23 -13.75 5.90
C SER A 251 13.76 -14.74 4.89
N MET A 252 13.99 -15.98 5.29
CA MET A 252 14.49 -17.07 4.45
C MET A 252 13.61 -18.30 4.56
N THR A 253 13.57 -19.10 3.50
CA THR A 253 12.95 -20.44 3.51
C THR A 253 13.96 -21.50 3.15
N LEU A 254 13.81 -22.68 3.74
CA LEU A 254 14.61 -23.88 3.52
C LEU A 254 13.71 -25.01 3.04
N VAL A 255 14.04 -25.60 1.89
CA VAL A 255 13.30 -26.78 1.36
C VAL A 255 14.25 -27.97 1.38
N ALA A 256 13.88 -29.05 2.06
CA ALA A 256 14.65 -30.29 2.04
C ALA A 256 14.53 -30.97 0.68
N LYS A 257 15.66 -31.21 0.02
CA LYS A 257 15.70 -31.73 -1.36
C LYS A 257 15.22 -33.16 -1.46
N SER A 258 15.42 -33.98 -0.41
CA SER A 258 15.04 -35.39 -0.40
C SER A 258 13.53 -35.64 -0.52
N ASN A 259 12.70 -34.71 0.01
CA ASN A 259 11.26 -34.85 0.01
C ASN A 259 10.49 -33.67 -0.57
N GLY A 260 11.18 -32.59 -0.96
CA GLY A 260 10.57 -31.37 -1.51
C GLY A 260 9.70 -30.60 -0.50
N ARG A 261 10.00 -30.69 0.80
CA ARG A 261 9.20 -30.08 1.86
C ARG A 261 9.93 -28.93 2.53
N PHE A 262 9.17 -27.90 2.88
CA PHE A 262 9.68 -26.78 3.66
C PHE A 262 9.98 -27.19 5.09
N VAL A 263 11.09 -26.64 5.61
CA VAL A 263 11.43 -26.71 7.02
C VAL A 263 10.50 -25.75 7.77
N THR A 264 9.76 -26.28 8.73
CA THR A 264 8.73 -25.57 9.50
C THR A 264 8.89 -25.79 11.00
N LEU A 265 8.45 -24.82 11.77
CA LEU A 265 8.19 -24.99 13.20
C LEU A 265 6.76 -25.54 13.38
N GLU A 266 6.63 -26.75 13.94
CA GLU A 266 5.33 -27.38 14.14
C GLU A 266 4.48 -26.57 15.14
N GLU A 267 3.19 -26.50 14.88
CA GLU A 267 2.23 -25.71 15.66
C GLU A 267 2.17 -26.17 17.12
N ASP A 268 2.15 -25.20 18.02
CA ASP A 268 2.06 -25.39 19.48
C ASP A 268 3.14 -26.33 20.08
N THR A 269 4.21 -26.53 19.34
CA THR A 269 5.35 -27.34 19.78
C THR A 269 6.67 -26.59 19.59
N ASP A 270 7.76 -27.18 20.08
CA ASP A 270 9.13 -26.70 19.83
C ASP A 270 9.85 -27.52 18.75
N ILE A 271 9.11 -28.35 18.00
CA ILE A 271 9.67 -29.33 17.06
C ILE A 271 9.87 -28.70 15.68
N ILE A 272 11.03 -28.92 15.08
CA ILE A 272 11.36 -28.48 13.74
C ILE A 272 11.36 -29.69 12.80
N LYS A 273 10.55 -29.60 11.72
CA LYS A 273 10.34 -30.65 10.71
C LYS A 273 10.49 -30.12 9.29
N ALA A 274 10.72 -31.00 8.33
CA ALA A 274 10.61 -30.73 6.90
C ALA A 274 9.42 -31.49 6.31
N ASP A 275 8.18 -31.01 6.53
CA ASP A 275 6.94 -31.72 6.16
C ASP A 275 5.87 -30.86 5.46
N LYS A 276 6.05 -29.53 5.36
CA LYS A 276 5.07 -28.66 4.71
C LYS A 276 5.27 -28.58 3.20
N LYS A 277 4.16 -28.57 2.46
CA LYS A 277 4.18 -28.50 0.99
C LYS A 277 4.47 -27.09 0.48
N GLU A 278 4.05 -26.08 1.24
CA GLU A 278 4.15 -24.67 0.89
C GLU A 278 4.45 -23.83 2.13
N ALA A 279 5.05 -22.68 1.94
CA ALA A 279 5.18 -21.64 2.97
C ALA A 279 3.95 -20.75 2.85
N PHE A 280 2.95 -20.98 3.72
CA PHE A 280 1.66 -20.29 3.66
C PHE A 280 0.98 -20.28 5.02
N GLY A 281 0.21 -19.21 5.28
CA GLY A 281 -0.61 -19.04 6.47
C GLY A 281 -0.57 -17.60 6.97
N TRP A 282 -1.46 -17.27 7.92
CA TRP A 282 -1.37 -15.97 8.59
C TRP A 282 -0.02 -15.84 9.33
N PHE A 283 0.41 -16.88 10.02
CA PHE A 283 1.76 -17.02 10.54
C PHE A 283 2.52 -18.01 9.67
N VAL A 284 3.47 -17.52 8.86
CA VAL A 284 4.29 -18.38 7.98
C VAL A 284 5.40 -19.01 8.80
N ARG A 285 5.18 -20.22 9.28
CA ARG A 285 6.07 -20.95 10.20
C ARG A 285 7.30 -21.53 9.52
N GLU A 286 7.36 -21.45 8.23
CA GLU A 286 8.44 -21.86 7.34
C GLU A 286 9.52 -20.77 7.20
N LEU A 287 9.32 -19.61 7.85
CA LEU A 287 10.28 -18.50 7.83
C LEU A 287 11.36 -18.66 8.90
N TRP A 288 12.57 -18.49 8.46
CA TRP A 288 13.77 -18.52 9.27
C TRP A 288 14.58 -17.25 9.06
N ASN A 289 15.23 -16.78 10.12
CA ASN A 289 16.16 -15.68 10.07
C ASN A 289 17.58 -16.20 10.36
N LEU A 290 18.51 -16.00 9.43
CA LEU A 290 19.91 -16.35 9.59
C LEU A 290 20.68 -15.13 10.10
N LYS A 291 21.07 -15.15 11.38
CA LYS A 291 21.86 -14.07 11.98
C LYS A 291 23.36 -14.40 11.88
N TRP A 292 24.00 -13.79 10.92
CA TRP A 292 25.43 -14.04 10.64
C TRP A 292 26.37 -13.36 11.64
N GLU A 293 27.35 -14.12 12.10
CA GLU A 293 28.50 -13.63 12.86
C GLU A 293 29.79 -14.23 12.22
N LYS A 294 30.48 -13.44 11.42
CA LYS A 294 31.64 -13.88 10.62
C LYS A 294 31.27 -15.01 9.66
N SER A 295 31.83 -16.22 9.87
CA SER A 295 31.61 -17.40 9.01
C SER A 295 30.53 -18.35 9.51
N SER A 296 29.93 -18.08 10.63
CA SER A 296 28.85 -18.88 11.23
C SER A 296 27.59 -18.05 11.45
N PHE A 297 26.47 -18.71 11.63
CA PHE A 297 25.18 -18.06 11.86
C PHE A 297 24.38 -18.79 12.95
N THR A 298 23.43 -18.10 13.53
CA THR A 298 22.36 -18.69 14.33
C THR A 298 21.05 -18.67 13.55
N LEU A 299 20.16 -19.64 13.81
CA LEU A 299 18.84 -19.70 13.25
C LEU A 299 17.81 -19.19 14.25
N GLU A 300 16.95 -18.30 13.79
CA GLU A 300 15.81 -17.78 14.53
C GLU A 300 14.51 -18.12 13.76
N SER A 301 13.50 -18.61 14.46
CA SER A 301 12.20 -18.93 13.87
C SER A 301 11.37 -17.66 13.59
N TRP A 302 10.27 -17.81 12.84
CA TRP A 302 9.31 -16.75 12.51
C TRP A 302 8.86 -15.92 13.74
N ASN A 303 8.73 -16.54 14.90
CA ASN A 303 8.33 -15.93 16.18
C ASN A 303 9.53 -15.51 17.05
N LYS A 304 10.69 -15.29 16.43
CA LYS A 304 11.93 -14.79 17.05
C LYS A 304 12.55 -15.65 18.16
N LYS A 305 12.23 -16.94 18.19
CA LYS A 305 12.85 -17.89 19.10
C LYS A 305 14.11 -18.53 18.49
N GLN A 306 15.13 -18.75 19.31
CA GLN A 306 16.42 -19.28 18.87
C GLN A 306 16.37 -20.80 18.70
N VAL A 307 17.04 -21.30 17.66
CA VAL A 307 17.20 -22.73 17.43
C VAL A 307 18.33 -23.29 18.28
N ILE A 308 18.03 -24.38 18.98
CA ILE A 308 18.99 -25.15 19.79
C ILE A 308 19.06 -26.58 19.28
N VAL A 309 20.10 -27.32 19.71
CA VAL A 309 20.23 -28.76 19.49
C VAL A 309 20.26 -29.45 20.86
N ASP A 310 19.37 -30.43 21.04
CA ASP A 310 19.29 -31.18 22.28
C ASP A 310 20.40 -32.25 22.41
N LYS A 311 20.45 -32.92 23.55
CA LYS A 311 21.45 -33.98 23.83
C LYS A 311 21.35 -35.22 22.91
N ASP A 312 20.20 -35.43 22.31
CA ASP A 312 19.91 -36.55 21.40
C ASP A 312 20.15 -36.13 19.93
N GLY A 313 20.55 -34.87 19.72
CA GLY A 313 20.88 -34.28 18.43
C GLY A 313 19.68 -33.78 17.63
N HIS A 314 18.48 -33.64 18.24
CA HIS A 314 17.32 -33.06 17.58
C HIS A 314 17.30 -31.54 17.72
N PHE A 315 16.69 -30.90 16.72
CA PHE A 315 16.52 -29.45 16.67
C PHE A 315 15.20 -29.05 17.30
N SER A 316 15.26 -28.02 18.12
CA SER A 316 14.08 -27.41 18.74
C SER A 316 14.30 -25.90 18.95
N ILE A 317 13.26 -25.21 19.40
CA ILE A 317 13.37 -23.77 19.75
C ILE A 317 13.41 -23.58 21.26
N CYS A 318 14.13 -22.55 21.74
CA CYS A 318 14.17 -22.16 23.13
C CYS A 318 14.42 -20.66 23.27
N VAL A 319 13.94 -20.08 24.38
CA VAL A 319 14.17 -18.67 24.71
C VAL A 319 15.42 -18.50 25.61
N ASP A 320 15.65 -19.44 26.51
CA ASP A 320 16.59 -19.29 27.63
C ASP A 320 17.98 -19.92 27.41
N ASN A 321 18.13 -20.76 26.37
CA ASN A 321 19.41 -21.42 26.07
C ASN A 321 20.20 -20.68 25.00
N PRO A 322 21.54 -20.71 25.04
CA PRO A 322 22.36 -20.19 23.96
C PRO A 322 22.00 -20.86 22.63
N PRO A 323 21.87 -20.09 21.55
CA PRO A 323 21.53 -20.63 20.23
C PRO A 323 22.64 -21.53 19.70
N ALA A 324 22.26 -22.54 18.93
CA ALA A 324 23.20 -23.35 18.18
C ALA A 324 23.81 -22.50 17.04
N ARG A 325 25.12 -22.67 16.79
CA ARG A 325 25.82 -21.98 15.70
C ARG A 325 26.05 -22.94 14.54
N PHE A 326 25.84 -22.44 13.35
CA PHE A 326 25.87 -23.24 12.13
C PHE A 326 26.80 -22.64 11.09
N GLU A 327 27.24 -23.47 10.15
CA GLU A 327 27.96 -23.08 8.94
C GLU A 327 27.28 -23.70 7.73
N ILE A 328 27.44 -23.05 6.56
CA ILE A 328 26.93 -23.54 5.28
C ILE A 328 28.06 -24.18 4.47
N GLU A 329 27.80 -25.38 3.92
CA GLU A 329 28.58 -26.00 2.85
C GLU A 329 27.76 -25.89 1.56
N ILE A 330 28.24 -25.16 0.55
CA ILE A 330 27.57 -25.03 -0.75
C ILE A 330 27.76 -26.32 -1.54
N VAL A 331 26.67 -26.96 -1.89
CA VAL A 331 26.64 -28.17 -2.74
C VAL A 331 26.50 -27.79 -4.21
N LYS A 332 25.63 -26.83 -4.51
CA LYS A 332 25.40 -26.22 -5.82
C LYS A 332 25.23 -24.71 -5.66
N ASP A 333 26.08 -23.95 -6.31
CA ASP A 333 25.89 -22.50 -6.42
C ASP A 333 24.84 -22.23 -7.51
N GLY A 334 23.65 -21.79 -7.09
CA GLY A 334 22.51 -21.59 -7.99
C GLY A 334 22.74 -20.46 -9.00
N LYS A 335 23.41 -19.39 -8.59
CA LYS A 335 23.72 -18.26 -9.48
C LYS A 335 24.70 -18.68 -10.57
N THR A 336 25.72 -19.45 -10.24
CA THR A 336 26.66 -20.03 -11.23
C THR A 336 25.95 -20.98 -12.19
N ALA A 337 25.00 -21.78 -11.72
CA ALA A 337 24.20 -22.63 -12.58
C ALA A 337 23.32 -21.82 -13.56
N ALA A 338 22.68 -20.75 -13.06
CA ALA A 338 21.88 -19.83 -13.86
C ALA A 338 22.74 -19.10 -14.92
N GLU A 339 23.93 -18.61 -14.56
CA GLU A 339 24.88 -18.04 -15.53
C GLU A 339 25.20 -19.01 -16.68
N LYS A 340 25.49 -20.27 -16.35
CA LYS A 340 25.79 -21.30 -17.36
C LYS A 340 24.59 -21.51 -18.28
N THR A 341 23.38 -21.60 -17.74
CA THR A 341 22.15 -21.76 -18.51
C THR A 341 21.87 -20.54 -19.40
N ALA A 342 22.08 -19.35 -18.89
CA ALA A 342 21.93 -18.09 -19.60
C ALA A 342 22.90 -17.93 -20.79
N LYS A 343 24.13 -18.37 -20.61
CA LYS A 343 25.18 -18.28 -21.64
C LYS A 343 24.89 -19.11 -22.89
N GLU A 344 24.11 -20.18 -22.78
CA GLU A 344 23.74 -21.07 -23.85
C GLU A 344 22.47 -20.66 -24.61
N ALA A 345 21.77 -19.60 -24.14
CA ALA A 345 20.50 -19.16 -24.69
C ALA A 345 20.64 -17.95 -25.61
N ASP A 346 19.69 -17.80 -26.54
CA ASP A 346 19.58 -16.60 -27.39
C ASP A 346 18.99 -15.43 -26.57
N HIS A 347 18.02 -15.75 -25.71
CA HIS A 347 17.36 -14.82 -24.80
C HIS A 347 17.22 -15.44 -23.41
N VAL A 348 17.24 -14.59 -22.39
CA VAL A 348 17.02 -14.97 -20.99
C VAL A 348 15.83 -14.23 -20.44
N ILE A 349 14.94 -14.94 -19.74
CA ILE A 349 13.85 -14.36 -18.98
C ILE A 349 14.16 -14.62 -17.52
N ALA A 350 14.55 -13.56 -16.80
CA ALA A 350 14.86 -13.60 -15.38
C ALA A 350 13.59 -13.25 -14.59
N VAL A 351 13.04 -14.21 -13.84
CA VAL A 351 11.79 -14.08 -13.11
C VAL A 351 12.08 -13.91 -11.62
N ILE A 352 11.84 -12.71 -11.11
CA ILE A 352 12.17 -12.29 -9.77
C ILE A 352 10.99 -11.52 -9.14
N GLY A 353 11.07 -11.19 -7.86
CA GLY A 353 10.04 -10.39 -7.19
C GLY A 353 9.74 -10.82 -5.77
N CYS A 354 8.45 -10.77 -5.39
CA CYS A 354 8.01 -11.02 -4.04
C CYS A 354 7.12 -12.27 -3.91
N ASN A 355 7.03 -12.75 -2.68
CA ASN A 355 6.02 -13.70 -2.27
C ASN A 355 4.93 -12.96 -1.46
N PRO A 356 3.65 -13.04 -1.85
CA PRO A 356 2.57 -12.25 -1.27
C PRO A 356 2.26 -12.58 0.20
N VAL A 357 2.75 -13.69 0.73
CA VAL A 357 2.57 -14.04 2.15
C VAL A 357 3.86 -13.96 2.98
N ILE A 358 5.00 -13.58 2.36
CA ILE A 358 6.29 -13.49 3.05
C ILE A 358 6.78 -12.05 3.12
N ASN A 359 7.11 -11.45 1.99
CA ASN A 359 7.72 -10.12 1.91
C ASN A 359 6.84 -9.08 1.19
N SER A 360 5.56 -9.40 1.01
CA SER A 360 4.53 -8.46 0.58
C SER A 360 3.17 -8.77 1.24
N LYS A 361 3.22 -9.23 2.47
CA LYS A 361 2.06 -9.62 3.26
C LYS A 361 1.48 -8.43 4.01
N GLU A 362 0.15 -8.43 4.16
CA GLU A 362 -0.57 -7.57 5.11
C GLU A 362 -0.07 -7.77 6.55
N GLU A 363 -0.06 -6.72 7.37
CA GLU A 363 0.38 -6.69 8.77
C GLU A 363 1.91 -6.82 8.99
N VAL A 364 2.65 -7.26 7.97
CA VAL A 364 4.11 -7.36 8.04
C VAL A 364 4.73 -6.37 7.08
N ASP A 365 4.97 -5.15 7.54
CA ASP A 365 5.56 -4.09 6.73
C ASP A 365 7.02 -4.40 6.40
N ARG A 366 7.39 -4.14 5.15
CA ARG A 366 8.78 -4.20 4.75
C ARG A 366 9.53 -2.99 5.31
N THR A 367 10.73 -3.22 5.78
CA THR A 367 11.62 -2.15 6.28
C THR A 367 12.37 -1.42 5.16
N THR A 368 12.24 -1.87 3.90
CA THR A 368 12.92 -1.33 2.72
C THR A 368 12.13 -1.63 1.45
N ILE A 369 12.23 -0.76 0.44
CA ILE A 369 11.74 -1.01 -0.92
C ILE A 369 12.84 -1.57 -1.84
N VAL A 370 14.01 -1.91 -1.32
CA VAL A 370 15.09 -2.52 -2.10
C VAL A 370 14.73 -3.98 -2.44
N LEU A 371 15.04 -4.39 -3.67
CA LEU A 371 14.89 -5.77 -4.10
C LEU A 371 15.81 -6.69 -3.27
N PRO A 372 15.41 -7.94 -2.94
CA PRO A 372 16.29 -8.88 -2.28
C PRO A 372 17.64 -9.00 -2.98
N THR A 373 18.74 -8.81 -2.25
CA THR A 373 20.10 -8.72 -2.79
C THR A 373 20.49 -9.96 -3.62
N GLU A 374 20.04 -11.14 -3.21
CA GLU A 374 20.30 -12.40 -3.94
C GLU A 374 19.65 -12.42 -5.31
N GLN A 375 18.47 -11.83 -5.46
CA GLN A 375 17.77 -11.72 -6.74
C GLN A 375 18.41 -10.67 -7.65
N GLU A 376 18.79 -9.52 -7.09
CA GLU A 376 19.50 -8.49 -7.86
C GLU A 376 20.86 -8.99 -8.38
N GLU A 377 21.61 -9.67 -7.52
CA GLU A 377 22.91 -10.30 -7.90
C GLU A 377 22.72 -11.37 -8.96
N LEU A 378 21.68 -12.21 -8.86
CA LEU A 378 21.36 -13.20 -9.88
C LEU A 378 21.16 -12.54 -11.25
N VAL A 379 20.31 -11.51 -11.34
CA VAL A 379 20.06 -10.80 -12.60
C VAL A 379 21.33 -10.15 -13.13
N LYS A 380 22.12 -9.49 -12.28
CA LYS A 380 23.38 -8.84 -12.66
C LYS A 380 24.38 -9.84 -13.26
N ARG A 381 24.53 -11.01 -12.64
CA ARG A 381 25.43 -12.07 -13.12
C ARG A 381 24.94 -12.65 -14.45
N VAL A 382 23.65 -12.91 -14.58
CA VAL A 382 23.03 -13.45 -15.80
C VAL A 382 23.15 -12.45 -16.95
N ALA A 383 22.83 -11.18 -16.73
CA ALA A 383 22.93 -10.12 -17.74
C ALA A 383 24.38 -9.88 -18.19
N ALA A 384 25.37 -10.06 -17.31
CA ALA A 384 26.78 -9.95 -17.67
C ALA A 384 27.24 -10.99 -18.69
N VAL A 385 26.62 -12.18 -18.74
CA VAL A 385 26.95 -13.24 -19.68
C VAL A 385 26.00 -13.32 -20.88
N ASN A 386 24.81 -12.73 -20.77
CA ASN A 386 23.85 -12.64 -21.86
C ASN A 386 23.14 -11.27 -21.86
N PRO A 387 23.50 -10.35 -22.77
CA PRO A 387 22.94 -9.01 -22.83
C PRO A 387 21.46 -8.98 -23.24
N ASN A 388 20.91 -10.08 -23.76
CA ASN A 388 19.49 -10.23 -24.10
C ASN A 388 18.68 -10.78 -22.90
N THR A 389 19.01 -10.30 -21.69
CA THR A 389 18.30 -10.67 -20.47
C THR A 389 17.14 -9.71 -20.22
N ILE A 390 15.93 -10.25 -20.25
CA ILE A 390 14.68 -9.57 -19.92
C ILE A 390 14.29 -9.93 -18.50
N VAL A 391 13.87 -8.96 -17.70
CA VAL A 391 13.35 -9.20 -16.37
C VAL A 391 11.82 -9.25 -16.39
N ALA A 392 11.25 -10.33 -15.87
CA ALA A 392 9.85 -10.42 -15.49
C ALA A 392 9.78 -10.26 -13.96
N LEU A 393 9.41 -9.07 -13.50
CA LEU A 393 9.26 -8.73 -12.09
C LEU A 393 7.83 -9.05 -11.65
N ILE A 394 7.69 -9.97 -10.70
CA ILE A 394 6.39 -10.31 -10.12
C ILE A 394 6.28 -9.61 -8.77
N SER A 395 5.46 -8.57 -8.70
CA SER A 395 5.37 -7.78 -7.47
C SER A 395 4.04 -7.04 -7.34
N ASN A 396 3.51 -7.01 -6.12
CA ASN A 396 2.33 -6.22 -5.76
C ASN A 396 2.73 -4.82 -5.23
N TYR A 397 4.02 -4.56 -5.04
CA TYR A 397 4.58 -3.34 -4.46
C TYR A 397 5.73 -2.78 -5.28
N PRO A 398 6.00 -1.47 -5.19
CA PRO A 398 7.16 -0.85 -5.79
C PRO A 398 8.46 -1.41 -5.23
N TYR A 399 9.49 -1.50 -6.09
CA TYR A 399 10.87 -1.77 -5.72
C TYR A 399 11.81 -0.68 -6.26
N ALA A 400 12.83 -0.35 -5.48
CA ALA A 400 13.93 0.50 -5.91
C ALA A 400 14.91 -0.31 -6.78
N ILE A 401 14.59 -0.47 -8.06
CA ILE A 401 15.34 -1.31 -9.03
C ILE A 401 16.24 -0.50 -9.97
N GLY A 402 16.63 0.71 -9.60
CA GLY A 402 17.40 1.59 -10.50
C GLY A 402 18.76 1.04 -10.93
N GLU A 403 19.42 0.23 -10.11
CA GLU A 403 20.66 -0.45 -10.50
C GLU A 403 20.39 -1.63 -11.44
N LEU A 404 19.35 -2.40 -11.21
CA LEU A 404 18.94 -3.48 -12.09
C LEU A 404 18.54 -2.95 -13.47
N GLU A 405 17.79 -1.85 -13.52
CA GLU A 405 17.33 -1.20 -14.75
C GLU A 405 18.50 -0.90 -15.70
N LYS A 406 19.64 -0.45 -15.18
CA LYS A 406 20.83 -0.11 -15.98
C LYS A 406 21.46 -1.33 -16.67
N ASN A 407 21.22 -2.53 -16.16
CA ASN A 407 21.92 -3.74 -16.59
C ASN A 407 21.14 -4.61 -17.58
N VAL A 408 19.86 -4.32 -17.81
CA VAL A 408 18.99 -5.14 -18.69
C VAL A 408 18.26 -4.30 -19.72
N PRO A 409 18.05 -4.81 -20.95
CA PRO A 409 17.39 -4.05 -22.01
C PRO A 409 15.87 -3.96 -21.87
N ALA A 410 15.22 -4.87 -21.15
CA ALA A 410 13.78 -4.83 -20.97
C ALA A 410 13.34 -5.34 -19.59
N ILE A 411 12.25 -4.73 -19.07
CA ILE A 411 11.63 -5.08 -17.79
C ILE A 411 10.13 -5.08 -17.98
N LEU A 412 9.49 -6.20 -17.62
CA LEU A 412 8.05 -6.36 -17.45
C LEU A 412 7.72 -6.43 -15.97
N LEU A 413 6.63 -5.83 -15.56
CA LEU A 413 6.03 -5.98 -14.24
C LEU A 413 4.67 -6.66 -14.36
N SER A 414 4.42 -7.64 -13.53
CA SER A 414 3.09 -8.21 -13.31
C SER A 414 2.82 -8.35 -11.82
N ALA A 415 1.57 -8.15 -11.39
CA ALA A 415 1.17 -8.52 -10.05
C ALA A 415 1.13 -10.05 -9.90
N SER A 416 1.34 -10.55 -8.68
CA SER A 416 1.05 -11.96 -8.34
C SER A 416 -0.48 -12.17 -8.29
N GLY A 417 -0.97 -13.37 -8.36
CA GLY A 417 -2.34 -13.68 -8.01
C GLY A 417 -3.29 -14.08 -9.14
N SER A 418 -2.96 -13.91 -10.41
CA SER A 418 -3.79 -14.49 -11.48
C SER A 418 -3.35 -15.93 -11.79
N GLN A 419 -4.32 -16.84 -11.91
CA GLN A 419 -4.06 -18.21 -12.39
C GLN A 419 -3.46 -18.24 -13.81
N GLU A 420 -3.60 -17.15 -14.57
CA GLU A 420 -3.12 -16.95 -15.93
C GLU A 420 -1.82 -16.12 -16.00
N LEU A 421 -1.12 -15.96 -14.89
CA LEU A 421 0.10 -15.12 -14.78
C LEU A 421 1.13 -15.40 -15.87
N GLY A 422 1.43 -16.70 -16.11
CA GLY A 422 2.41 -17.10 -17.10
C GLY A 422 1.99 -16.78 -18.53
N HIS A 423 0.71 -16.94 -18.84
CA HIS A 423 0.17 -16.59 -20.14
C HIS A 423 0.22 -15.06 -20.37
N GLY A 424 -0.21 -14.24 -19.40
CA GLY A 424 -0.18 -12.78 -19.54
C GLY A 424 1.23 -12.27 -19.84
N ILE A 425 2.24 -12.77 -19.12
CA ILE A 425 3.63 -12.40 -19.36
C ILE A 425 4.09 -12.86 -20.75
N ALA A 426 3.80 -14.11 -21.14
CA ALA A 426 4.20 -14.67 -22.41
C ALA A 426 3.52 -13.99 -23.61
N ASP A 427 2.24 -13.65 -23.51
CA ASP A 427 1.49 -12.97 -24.55
C ASP A 427 1.99 -11.54 -24.78
N VAL A 428 2.40 -10.83 -23.71
CA VAL A 428 3.07 -9.53 -23.86
C VAL A 428 4.48 -9.69 -24.44
N LEU A 429 5.27 -10.65 -23.96
CA LEU A 429 6.62 -10.90 -24.49
C LEU A 429 6.63 -11.18 -26.01
N THR A 430 5.62 -11.87 -26.52
CA THR A 430 5.48 -12.21 -27.94
C THR A 430 4.70 -11.19 -28.75
N GLY A 431 4.07 -10.19 -28.10
CA GLY A 431 3.24 -9.20 -28.75
C GLY A 431 1.85 -9.72 -29.19
N LYS A 432 1.43 -10.89 -28.68
CA LYS A 432 0.06 -11.39 -28.84
C LYS A 432 -0.93 -10.51 -28.07
N ALA A 433 -0.50 -10.03 -26.91
CA ALA A 433 -1.20 -8.99 -26.16
C ALA A 433 -0.45 -7.64 -26.25
N ALA A 434 -1.20 -6.56 -26.24
CA ALA A 434 -0.64 -5.22 -26.21
C ALA A 434 0.04 -4.94 -24.85
N ALA A 435 1.28 -4.45 -24.85
CA ALA A 435 1.89 -3.90 -23.66
C ALA A 435 1.25 -2.56 -23.35
N ALA A 436 0.20 -2.56 -22.53
CA ALA A 436 -0.56 -1.35 -22.23
C ALA A 436 -0.96 -1.21 -20.74
N GLY A 437 -0.43 -2.05 -19.85
CA GLY A 437 -0.55 -1.86 -18.41
C GLY A 437 0.11 -0.55 -17.95
N ARG A 438 -0.39 0.02 -16.85
CA ARG A 438 0.13 1.26 -16.25
C ARG A 438 0.32 1.09 -14.76
N LEU A 439 1.37 1.71 -14.24
CA LEU A 439 1.64 1.73 -12.80
C LEU A 439 0.53 2.47 -12.06
N ASN A 440 -0.01 1.85 -11.03
CA ASN A 440 -1.00 2.43 -10.13
C ASN A 440 -0.38 3.10 -8.90
N MET A 441 0.94 3.15 -8.81
CA MET A 441 1.71 3.74 -7.72
C MET A 441 2.93 4.48 -8.27
N THR A 442 3.44 5.44 -7.50
CA THR A 442 4.73 6.06 -7.72
C THR A 442 5.84 5.12 -7.29
N TRP A 443 6.84 4.90 -8.14
CA TRP A 443 8.03 4.09 -7.81
C TRP A 443 9.19 5.01 -7.46
N TYR A 444 9.62 4.99 -6.21
CA TYR A 444 10.70 5.81 -5.68
C TYR A 444 12.06 5.23 -6.04
N ARG A 445 13.13 6.04 -5.98
CA ARG A 445 14.48 5.63 -6.34
C ARG A 445 15.18 4.87 -5.22
N SER A 446 14.85 5.20 -3.97
CA SER A 446 15.47 4.59 -2.78
C SER A 446 14.59 4.79 -1.54
N ASP A 447 14.95 4.13 -0.46
CA ASP A 447 14.32 4.31 0.86
C ASP A 447 14.43 5.77 1.36
N GLU A 448 15.47 6.52 0.93
CA GLU A 448 15.67 7.93 1.30
C GLU A 448 14.58 8.86 0.74
N ASP A 449 13.81 8.41 -0.24
CA ASP A 449 12.69 9.14 -0.80
C ASP A 449 11.41 8.99 0.03
N LEU A 450 11.37 8.04 0.94
CA LEU A 450 10.21 7.76 1.78
C LEU A 450 10.29 8.58 3.08
N PRO A 451 9.17 9.11 3.58
CA PRO A 451 9.10 9.64 4.93
C PRO A 451 9.18 8.51 5.96
N ASP A 452 9.21 8.88 7.25
CA ASP A 452 9.10 7.92 8.34
C ASP A 452 7.87 7.01 8.17
N MET A 453 7.98 5.75 8.59
CA MET A 453 6.93 4.74 8.47
C MET A 453 5.63 5.20 9.14
N ASN A 454 5.73 5.88 10.27
CA ASN A 454 4.60 6.37 11.06
C ASN A 454 4.06 7.71 10.58
N ASP A 455 4.69 8.38 9.60
CA ASP A 455 4.17 9.61 9.01
C ASP A 455 3.10 9.26 7.97
N TYR A 456 1.83 9.31 8.35
CA TYR A 456 0.68 9.06 7.48
C TYR A 456 0.19 10.31 6.72
N ASP A 457 0.81 11.47 6.94
CA ASP A 457 0.45 12.70 6.26
C ASP A 457 1.01 12.72 4.83
N ILE A 458 0.17 12.47 3.84
CA ILE A 458 0.59 12.43 2.43
C ILE A 458 1.03 13.79 1.90
N ILE A 459 0.59 14.89 2.51
CA ILE A 459 0.94 16.26 2.10
C ILE A 459 2.32 16.63 2.66
N GLN A 460 2.51 16.49 3.97
CA GLN A 460 3.78 16.82 4.63
C GLN A 460 4.88 15.82 4.29
N GLY A 461 4.58 14.54 4.31
CA GLY A 461 5.47 13.46 3.88
C GLY A 461 5.73 13.47 2.37
N LYS A 462 5.09 14.38 1.61
CA LYS A 462 5.21 14.50 0.15
C LYS A 462 5.06 13.15 -0.55
N ARG A 463 4.05 12.38 -0.15
CA ARG A 463 3.80 11.05 -0.70
C ARG A 463 3.04 11.13 -2.02
N THR A 464 3.17 10.11 -2.82
CA THR A 464 2.47 9.88 -4.08
C THR A 464 2.75 10.93 -5.17
N TYR A 465 2.29 10.66 -6.40
CA TYR A 465 2.40 11.59 -7.53
C TYR A 465 1.70 12.94 -7.29
N GLN A 466 0.84 13.00 -6.29
CA GLN A 466 0.09 14.21 -5.97
C GLN A 466 0.94 15.27 -5.26
N TYR A 467 1.90 14.84 -4.42
CA TYR A 467 2.68 15.76 -3.59
C TYR A 467 4.19 15.55 -3.67
N PHE A 468 4.65 14.43 -4.22
CA PHE A 468 6.09 14.17 -4.40
C PHE A 468 6.63 15.03 -5.55
N ASP A 469 7.57 15.90 -5.24
CA ASP A 469 8.11 16.94 -6.14
C ASP A 469 9.55 16.66 -6.61
N ARG A 470 10.11 15.48 -6.24
CA ARG A 470 11.45 15.05 -6.65
C ARG A 470 11.39 14.07 -7.83
N GLU A 471 12.55 13.69 -8.33
CA GLU A 471 12.69 12.70 -9.39
C GLU A 471 12.32 11.30 -8.86
N VAL A 472 11.51 10.57 -9.61
CA VAL A 472 11.09 9.19 -9.28
C VAL A 472 11.77 8.19 -10.21
N LEU A 473 11.76 6.91 -9.84
CA LEU A 473 12.21 5.85 -10.73
C LEU A 473 11.20 5.69 -11.88
N TYR A 474 9.92 5.48 -11.53
CA TYR A 474 8.82 5.50 -12.49
C TYR A 474 7.64 6.30 -11.92
N PRO A 475 7.05 7.22 -12.69
CA PRO A 475 5.90 7.99 -12.21
C PRO A 475 4.61 7.15 -12.18
N PHE A 476 3.66 7.59 -11.37
CA PHE A 476 2.29 7.07 -11.42
C PHE A 476 1.73 7.15 -12.85
N GLY A 477 1.05 6.09 -13.29
CA GLY A 477 0.49 5.99 -14.63
C GLY A 477 1.48 5.59 -15.71
N TYR A 478 2.76 5.36 -15.37
CA TYR A 478 3.81 4.99 -16.33
C TYR A 478 3.64 3.57 -16.86
N GLY A 479 3.97 3.38 -18.11
CA GLY A 479 4.08 2.13 -18.82
C GLY A 479 4.33 2.41 -20.30
N LEU A 480 5.20 1.62 -20.91
CA LEU A 480 5.49 1.69 -22.35
C LEU A 480 4.50 0.87 -23.15
N THR A 481 4.50 1.07 -24.45
CA THR A 481 3.74 0.29 -25.43
C THR A 481 4.63 -0.02 -26.64
N TYR A 482 4.23 -0.97 -27.46
CA TYR A 482 4.97 -1.36 -28.70
C TYR A 482 4.71 -0.41 -29.88
N ALA A 483 4.02 0.71 -29.66
CA ALA A 483 3.81 1.75 -30.65
C ALA A 483 4.15 3.13 -30.07
N ALA A 484 4.25 4.13 -30.92
CA ALA A 484 4.42 5.51 -30.52
C ALA A 484 3.12 6.28 -30.78
N PHE A 485 2.76 7.17 -29.85
CA PHE A 485 1.55 7.99 -29.96
C PHE A 485 1.85 9.48 -29.87
N SER A 486 1.18 10.27 -30.70
CA SER A 486 1.11 11.72 -30.55
C SER A 486 -0.27 12.15 -30.05
N TYR A 487 -0.28 13.20 -29.24
CA TYR A 487 -1.50 13.81 -28.69
C TYR A 487 -1.68 15.17 -29.32
N GLU A 488 -2.89 15.48 -29.78
CA GLU A 488 -3.16 16.68 -30.56
C GLU A 488 -4.48 17.35 -30.14
N LYS A 489 -4.55 18.68 -30.33
CA LYS A 489 -5.80 19.46 -30.35
C LYS A 489 -6.68 19.28 -29.11
N MET A 490 -6.11 19.55 -27.93
CA MET A 490 -6.90 19.62 -26.71
C MET A 490 -7.97 20.70 -26.81
N GLN A 491 -9.18 20.39 -26.40
CA GLN A 491 -10.32 21.29 -26.35
C GLN A 491 -11.04 21.15 -25.02
N ILE A 492 -11.27 22.29 -24.36
CA ILE A 492 -12.00 22.34 -23.10
C ILE A 492 -13.27 23.16 -23.30
N LYS A 493 -14.42 22.64 -22.83
CA LYS A 493 -15.72 23.32 -22.86
C LYS A 493 -16.41 23.20 -21.52
N LYS A 494 -16.95 24.32 -21.03
CA LYS A 494 -17.88 24.31 -19.90
C LYS A 494 -19.24 23.78 -20.38
N GLU A 495 -19.77 22.80 -19.69
CA GLU A 495 -21.15 22.29 -19.87
C GLU A 495 -21.89 22.40 -18.53
N ARG A 496 -23.19 22.13 -18.53
CA ARG A 496 -23.97 22.22 -17.29
C ARG A 496 -23.52 21.18 -16.27
N GLY A 497 -22.86 21.64 -15.19
CA GLY A 497 -22.39 20.78 -14.08
C GLY A 497 -21.07 20.04 -14.33
N CYS A 498 -20.46 20.16 -15.51
CA CYS A 498 -19.19 19.49 -15.81
C CYS A 498 -18.29 20.26 -16.79
N ILE A 499 -17.05 19.84 -16.83
CA ILE A 499 -16.05 20.29 -17.82
C ILE A 499 -15.82 19.15 -18.80
N LYS A 500 -16.10 19.40 -20.08
CA LYS A 500 -15.80 18.47 -21.15
C LYS A 500 -14.41 18.74 -21.71
N VAL A 501 -13.52 17.75 -21.59
CA VAL A 501 -12.17 17.80 -22.15
C VAL A 501 -12.04 16.75 -23.24
N SER A 502 -11.52 17.13 -24.40
CA SER A 502 -11.28 16.19 -25.49
C SER A 502 -9.95 16.43 -26.19
N CYS A 503 -9.32 15.38 -26.68
CA CYS A 503 -8.10 15.44 -27.49
C CYS A 503 -8.11 14.32 -28.53
N PHE A 504 -7.13 14.34 -29.43
CA PHE A 504 -6.94 13.33 -30.45
C PHE A 504 -5.63 12.59 -30.21
N ILE A 505 -5.68 11.26 -30.31
CA ILE A 505 -4.54 10.38 -30.16
C ILE A 505 -4.26 9.74 -31.51
N LYS A 506 -3.04 9.87 -32.01
CA LYS A 506 -2.62 9.30 -33.27
C LYS A 506 -1.50 8.29 -33.04
N ASN A 507 -1.68 7.09 -33.56
CA ASN A 507 -0.60 6.11 -33.60
C ASN A 507 0.39 6.55 -34.71
N THR A 508 1.60 6.88 -34.31
CA THR A 508 2.70 7.28 -35.21
C THR A 508 3.66 6.14 -35.51
N GLY A 509 3.51 5.01 -34.81
CA GLY A 509 4.29 3.78 -34.97
C GLY A 509 3.86 2.93 -36.16
N GLU A 510 4.47 1.76 -36.27
CA GLU A 510 4.25 0.81 -37.37
C GLU A 510 3.40 -0.40 -36.94
N ARG A 511 3.09 -0.53 -35.65
CA ARG A 511 2.29 -1.61 -35.07
C ARG A 511 0.97 -1.06 -34.52
N SER A 512 -0.07 -1.87 -34.54
CA SER A 512 -1.29 -1.58 -33.77
C SER A 512 -0.97 -1.76 -32.28
N ALA A 513 -1.53 -0.90 -31.43
CA ALA A 513 -1.37 -0.99 -30.00
C ALA A 513 -2.47 -0.22 -29.27
N ASP A 514 -2.61 -0.54 -27.98
CA ASP A 514 -3.46 0.21 -27.07
C ASP A 514 -2.73 1.43 -26.53
N GLU A 515 -3.48 2.48 -26.21
CA GLU A 515 -3.00 3.65 -25.46
C GLU A 515 -3.93 3.97 -24.31
N ILE A 516 -3.36 4.28 -23.15
CA ILE A 516 -4.12 4.73 -21.97
C ILE A 516 -3.89 6.22 -21.79
N VAL A 517 -4.89 7.00 -22.18
CA VAL A 517 -4.90 8.45 -22.04
C VAL A 517 -5.33 8.81 -20.65
N GLN A 518 -4.51 9.61 -19.96
CA GLN A 518 -4.74 10.05 -18.58
C GLN A 518 -4.97 11.57 -18.57
N LEU A 519 -6.03 12.00 -17.87
CA LEU A 519 -6.37 13.40 -17.70
C LEU A 519 -6.12 13.81 -16.25
N TYR A 520 -5.29 14.80 -16.07
CA TYR A 520 -4.95 15.41 -14.78
C TYR A 520 -5.44 16.85 -14.72
N VAL A 521 -5.64 17.32 -13.48
CA VAL A 521 -5.99 18.71 -13.20
C VAL A 521 -5.13 19.27 -12.07
N HIS A 522 -4.84 20.57 -12.15
CA HIS A 522 -4.24 21.37 -11.08
C HIS A 522 -4.99 22.70 -10.93
N LYS A 523 -5.35 23.07 -9.70
CA LYS A 523 -5.92 24.40 -9.40
C LYS A 523 -4.81 25.36 -9.07
N LYS A 524 -4.62 26.37 -9.93
CA LYS A 524 -3.60 27.42 -9.74
C LYS A 524 -4.03 28.43 -8.68
N GLY A 525 -3.09 28.80 -7.80
CA GLY A 525 -3.30 29.84 -6.81
C GLY A 525 -4.44 29.52 -5.83
N SER A 526 -4.59 28.25 -5.44
CA SER A 526 -5.55 27.83 -4.45
C SER A 526 -5.20 28.39 -3.07
N ARG A 527 -6.21 28.66 -2.28
CA ARG A 527 -6.10 29.06 -0.88
C ARG A 527 -5.47 27.97 -0.01
N VAL A 528 -5.79 26.71 -0.30
CA VAL A 528 -5.26 25.54 0.39
C VAL A 528 -4.22 24.83 -0.47
N GLN A 529 -3.40 23.98 0.14
CA GLN A 529 -2.47 23.16 -0.60
C GLN A 529 -3.23 22.12 -1.43
N ARG A 530 -3.04 22.17 -2.76
CA ARG A 530 -3.69 21.26 -3.70
C ARG A 530 -2.64 20.31 -4.31
N PRO A 531 -3.05 19.13 -4.78
CA PRO A 531 -2.14 18.25 -5.52
C PRO A 531 -1.43 18.94 -6.66
N ILE A 532 -0.16 18.61 -6.89
CA ILE A 532 0.61 19.04 -8.06
C ILE A 532 -0.13 18.61 -9.33
N ARG A 533 -0.70 17.41 -9.30
CA ARG A 533 -1.59 16.85 -10.32
C ARG A 533 -2.59 15.89 -9.65
N GLN A 534 -3.84 15.97 -10.03
CA GLN A 534 -4.90 15.05 -9.60
C GLN A 534 -5.44 14.36 -10.83
N LEU A 535 -5.39 13.03 -10.88
CA LEU A 535 -6.05 12.25 -11.93
C LEU A 535 -7.56 12.43 -11.82
N VAL A 536 -8.20 12.87 -12.91
CA VAL A 536 -9.65 13.10 -12.99
C VAL A 536 -10.31 12.29 -14.12
N GLY A 537 -9.53 11.48 -14.82
CA GLY A 537 -10.05 10.55 -15.81
C GLY A 537 -8.94 9.80 -16.52
N PHE A 538 -9.26 8.60 -16.97
CA PHE A 538 -8.41 7.84 -17.89
C PHE A 538 -9.29 7.00 -18.81
N GLU A 539 -8.75 6.69 -19.99
CA GLU A 539 -9.44 5.86 -20.98
C GLU A 539 -8.44 5.00 -21.73
N ARG A 540 -8.68 3.70 -21.79
CA ARG A 540 -7.94 2.76 -22.61
C ARG A 540 -8.58 2.72 -23.99
N ILE A 541 -7.81 3.05 -25.01
CA ILE A 541 -8.21 2.98 -26.41
C ILE A 541 -7.56 1.75 -27.01
N HIS A 542 -8.37 0.78 -27.37
CA HIS A 542 -7.89 -0.48 -27.88
C HIS A 542 -7.54 -0.39 -29.37
N ASP A 543 -6.53 -1.16 -29.77
CA ASP A 543 -6.20 -1.52 -31.15
C ASP A 543 -6.16 -0.33 -32.13
N ILE A 544 -5.42 0.72 -31.76
CA ILE A 544 -5.20 1.89 -32.63
C ILE A 544 -4.26 1.48 -33.74
N GLN A 545 -4.78 1.41 -34.98
CA GLN A 545 -3.98 1.00 -36.14
C GLN A 545 -2.88 2.01 -36.49
N PRO A 546 -1.78 1.61 -37.15
CA PRO A 546 -0.75 2.53 -37.64
C PRO A 546 -1.36 3.69 -38.43
N LYS A 547 -0.95 4.93 -38.08
CA LYS A 547 -1.44 6.20 -38.67
C LYS A 547 -2.90 6.54 -38.35
N GLU A 548 -3.62 5.69 -37.64
CA GLU A 548 -4.99 5.99 -37.21
C GLU A 548 -5.01 7.08 -36.14
N THR A 549 -6.09 7.86 -36.12
CA THR A 549 -6.36 8.90 -35.13
C THR A 549 -7.70 8.64 -34.46
N ARG A 550 -7.71 8.58 -33.14
CA ARG A 550 -8.91 8.42 -32.31
C ARG A 550 -9.15 9.65 -31.47
N LYS A 551 -10.41 9.99 -31.25
CA LYS A 551 -10.81 11.08 -30.35
C LYS A 551 -11.14 10.50 -28.97
N VAL A 552 -10.60 11.12 -27.92
CA VAL A 552 -10.94 10.82 -26.53
C VAL A 552 -11.70 11.99 -25.93
N THR A 553 -12.65 11.70 -25.03
CA THR A 553 -13.46 12.72 -24.37
C THR A 553 -13.71 12.35 -22.92
N PHE A 554 -13.36 13.25 -22.03
CA PHE A 554 -13.60 13.15 -20.59
C PHE A 554 -14.70 14.12 -20.15
N MET A 555 -15.54 13.68 -19.23
CA MET A 555 -16.58 14.49 -18.62
C MET A 555 -16.26 14.63 -17.12
N VAL A 556 -15.53 15.68 -16.76
CA VAL A 556 -15.11 15.94 -15.38
C VAL A 556 -16.23 16.69 -14.67
N GLN A 557 -16.83 16.09 -13.66
CA GLN A 557 -17.91 16.72 -12.90
C GLN A 557 -17.35 17.83 -12.01
N LEU A 558 -18.08 18.93 -11.86
CA LEU A 558 -17.56 20.06 -11.06
C LEU A 558 -17.32 19.70 -9.59
N TRP A 559 -18.12 18.76 -9.04
CA TRP A 559 -17.92 18.29 -7.66
C TRP A 559 -16.59 17.50 -7.47
N GLU A 560 -16.01 16.91 -8.52
CA GLU A 560 -14.70 16.25 -8.47
C GLU A 560 -13.55 17.26 -8.28
N LEU A 561 -13.79 18.53 -8.51
CA LEU A 561 -12.83 19.65 -8.36
C LEU A 561 -12.99 20.38 -7.04
N GLU A 562 -14.02 20.06 -6.26
CA GLU A 562 -14.28 20.66 -4.97
C GLU A 562 -13.26 20.25 -3.90
N TYR A 563 -13.15 21.06 -2.86
CA TYR A 563 -12.44 20.74 -1.64
C TYR A 563 -13.29 21.12 -0.43
N TYR A 564 -13.01 20.52 0.72
CA TYR A 564 -13.70 20.88 1.96
C TYR A 564 -13.17 22.22 2.50
N ASP A 565 -14.04 23.21 2.53
CA ASP A 565 -13.71 24.52 3.09
C ASP A 565 -14.04 24.55 4.58
N VAL A 566 -13.00 24.66 5.40
CA VAL A 566 -13.09 24.66 6.87
C VAL A 566 -13.82 25.87 7.46
N ILE A 567 -14.07 26.93 6.69
CA ILE A 567 -14.80 28.11 7.16
C ILE A 567 -16.30 27.93 6.95
N SER A 568 -16.70 27.46 5.79
CA SER A 568 -18.11 27.23 5.47
C SER A 568 -18.57 25.81 5.84
N GLU A 569 -17.67 24.95 6.34
CA GLU A 569 -17.91 23.56 6.77
C GLU A 569 -18.62 22.73 5.69
N ARG A 570 -18.19 22.89 4.43
CA ARG A 570 -18.77 22.18 3.28
C ARG A 570 -17.79 22.05 2.12
N MET A 571 -18.11 21.15 1.19
CA MET A 571 -17.43 21.08 -0.10
C MET A 571 -17.74 22.32 -0.92
N ILE A 572 -16.72 22.96 -1.48
CA ILE A 572 -16.84 24.12 -2.38
C ILE A 572 -15.96 23.96 -3.62
N LEU A 573 -16.50 24.40 -4.75
CA LEU A 573 -15.72 24.60 -5.97
C LEU A 573 -15.07 25.98 -5.88
N GLU A 574 -13.75 26.01 -5.77
CA GLU A 574 -13.01 27.28 -5.71
C GLU A 574 -13.00 27.97 -7.07
N ASP A 575 -13.26 29.27 -7.12
CA ASP A 575 -13.16 30.03 -8.37
C ASP A 575 -11.72 30.22 -8.84
N GLY A 576 -11.53 30.48 -10.14
CA GLY A 576 -10.24 30.80 -10.76
C GLY A 576 -9.74 29.78 -11.76
N THR A 577 -8.42 29.74 -11.95
CA THR A 577 -7.78 29.02 -13.05
C THR A 577 -7.54 27.55 -12.71
N TYR A 578 -8.09 26.66 -13.54
CA TYR A 578 -7.80 25.23 -13.52
C TYR A 578 -7.01 24.83 -14.77
N GLN A 579 -5.89 24.15 -14.57
CA GLN A 579 -5.03 23.64 -15.63
C GLN A 579 -5.31 22.15 -15.83
N PHE A 580 -5.85 21.80 -16.98
CA PHE A 580 -6.05 20.41 -17.40
C PHE A 580 -4.84 19.94 -18.21
N MET A 581 -4.41 18.72 -17.97
CA MET A 581 -3.21 18.11 -18.54
C MET A 581 -3.54 16.71 -19.05
N ALA A 582 -3.34 16.43 -20.33
CA ALA A 582 -3.49 15.09 -20.88
C ALA A 582 -2.13 14.48 -21.19
N GLY A 583 -1.92 13.24 -20.79
CA GLY A 583 -0.65 12.57 -20.94
C GLY A 583 -0.72 11.06 -20.84
N ALA A 584 0.44 10.40 -20.98
CA ALA A 584 0.60 8.96 -20.85
C ALA A 584 1.01 8.53 -19.42
N SER A 585 1.36 9.48 -18.56
CA SER A 585 1.61 9.29 -17.13
C SER A 585 1.52 10.63 -16.40
N SER A 586 1.65 10.63 -15.07
CA SER A 586 1.66 11.86 -14.26
C SER A 586 2.84 12.78 -14.58
N GLN A 587 3.91 12.29 -15.21
CA GLN A 587 5.06 13.13 -15.62
C GLN A 587 5.23 13.23 -17.15
N ASP A 588 4.63 12.34 -17.94
CA ASP A 588 4.61 12.45 -19.41
C ASP A 588 3.34 13.20 -19.85
N ILE A 589 3.30 14.49 -19.57
CA ILE A 589 2.21 15.38 -19.99
C ILE A 589 2.50 15.88 -21.40
N ARG A 590 1.58 15.63 -22.33
CA ARG A 590 1.72 15.92 -23.76
C ARG A 590 0.86 17.10 -24.23
N LEU A 591 -0.24 17.37 -23.55
CA LEU A 591 -1.11 18.51 -23.82
C LEU A 591 -1.53 19.18 -22.52
N GLU A 592 -1.57 20.52 -22.54
CA GLU A 592 -2.08 21.31 -21.42
C GLU A 592 -2.94 22.47 -21.92
N GLN A 593 -3.99 22.76 -21.17
CA GLN A 593 -4.83 23.94 -21.39
C GLN A 593 -5.46 24.40 -20.08
N SER A 594 -5.51 25.69 -19.84
CA SER A 594 -6.16 26.28 -18.67
C SER A 594 -7.53 26.84 -19.02
N ILE A 595 -8.42 26.83 -18.04
CA ILE A 595 -9.76 27.41 -18.11
C ILE A 595 -10.09 28.12 -16.79
N GLU A 596 -10.80 29.24 -16.88
CA GLU A 596 -11.37 29.88 -15.70
C GLU A 596 -12.68 29.21 -15.32
N ILE A 597 -12.85 28.84 -14.05
CA ILE A 597 -14.08 28.27 -13.52
C ILE A 597 -14.66 29.26 -12.52
N ASP A 598 -15.95 29.57 -12.68
CA ASP A 598 -16.70 30.37 -11.74
C ASP A 598 -17.12 29.47 -10.56
N GLY A 599 -16.65 29.78 -9.39
CA GLY A 599 -16.86 28.99 -8.19
C GLY A 599 -17.33 29.83 -7.01
N THR A 600 -16.99 29.36 -5.83
CA THR A 600 -17.33 30.03 -4.56
C THR A 600 -16.05 30.60 -3.96
N HIS A 601 -16.08 31.87 -3.59
CA HIS A 601 -15.04 32.42 -2.73
C HIS A 601 -15.20 31.85 -1.32
N ALA A 602 -14.12 31.34 -0.73
CA ALA A 602 -14.11 30.96 0.66
C ALA A 602 -14.49 32.13 1.58
N GLY A 603 -15.13 31.85 2.70
CA GLY A 603 -15.59 32.84 3.65
C GLY A 603 -14.43 33.60 4.31
N LYS A 604 -14.76 34.79 4.88
CA LYS A 604 -13.82 35.56 5.71
C LYS A 604 -13.92 35.08 7.15
N ARG A 605 -12.80 35.00 7.84
CA ARG A 605 -12.74 34.67 9.27
C ARG A 605 -13.00 35.92 10.12
N ASN A 606 -13.83 35.75 11.15
CA ASN A 606 -14.01 36.78 12.18
C ASN A 606 -12.98 36.54 13.30
N PRO A 607 -11.97 37.38 13.48
CA PRO A 607 -10.93 37.18 14.49
C PRO A 607 -11.43 37.20 15.93
N PHE A 608 -12.58 37.89 16.17
CA PHE A 608 -13.18 38.02 17.50
C PHE A 608 -14.20 36.91 17.85
N GLN A 609 -14.29 35.89 16.99
CA GLN A 609 -14.95 34.63 17.30
C GLN A 609 -13.87 33.56 17.48
N ALA A 610 -14.14 32.57 18.34
CA ALA A 610 -13.20 31.47 18.54
C ALA A 610 -13.03 30.67 17.24
N THR A 611 -11.79 30.51 16.82
CA THR A 611 -11.40 29.66 15.70
C THR A 611 -10.85 28.34 16.26
N ALA A 612 -11.41 27.22 15.87
CA ALA A 612 -10.85 25.91 16.21
C ALA A 612 -9.47 25.73 15.55
N ALA A 613 -8.54 25.11 16.23
CA ALA A 613 -7.17 25.01 15.74
C ALA A 613 -7.05 24.14 14.48
N ASP A 614 -7.96 23.17 14.30
CA ASP A 614 -8.06 22.30 13.11
C ASP A 614 -8.66 22.99 11.86
N CYS A 615 -9.18 24.22 12.01
CA CYS A 615 -9.70 25.00 10.88
C CYS A 615 -8.59 25.78 10.14
N TYR A 616 -7.40 25.23 10.00
CA TYR A 616 -6.28 25.83 9.25
C TYR A 616 -6.47 25.70 7.73
N ASP A 617 -5.81 26.55 6.97
CA ASP A 617 -5.76 26.49 5.50
C ASP A 617 -4.51 25.77 5.00
N ALA A 618 -3.42 25.89 5.74
CA ALA A 618 -2.17 25.17 5.51
C ALA A 618 -1.44 24.92 6.84
N TYR A 619 -0.53 23.95 6.84
CA TYR A 619 0.21 23.56 8.02
C TYR A 619 1.59 23.00 7.64
N ASP A 620 2.43 22.85 8.65
CA ASP A 620 3.75 22.26 8.54
C ASP A 620 4.06 21.54 9.85
N HIS A 621 4.32 20.21 9.79
CA HIS A 621 4.57 19.33 10.95
C HIS A 621 3.54 19.51 12.08
N MET A 622 2.26 19.47 11.74
CA MET A 622 1.12 19.48 12.65
C MET A 622 0.16 18.37 12.26
N PHE A 623 -0.44 17.69 13.21
CA PHE A 623 -1.43 16.66 12.95
C PHE A 623 -2.64 16.76 13.87
N LEU A 624 -3.74 16.14 13.45
CA LEU A 624 -5.01 16.11 14.19
C LEU A 624 -4.98 15.02 15.26
N HIS A 625 -5.52 15.35 16.43
CA HIS A 625 -5.64 14.42 17.54
C HIS A 625 -6.91 14.71 18.37
N ARG A 626 -7.24 13.81 19.29
CA ARG A 626 -8.37 13.94 20.21
C ARG A 626 -8.13 15.06 21.22
N GLY A 627 -9.08 15.98 21.30
CA GLY A 627 -9.10 17.12 22.21
C GLY A 627 -10.08 16.95 23.37
N ILE A 628 -10.62 18.08 23.85
CA ILE A 628 -11.57 18.12 24.97
C ILE A 628 -12.92 17.54 24.55
N ASN A 629 -13.45 16.60 25.33
CA ASN A 629 -14.82 16.04 25.15
C ASN A 629 -15.07 15.50 23.73
N GLY A 630 -14.06 14.87 23.10
CA GLY A 630 -14.18 14.32 21.76
C GLY A 630 -14.07 15.35 20.62
N SER A 631 -13.84 16.64 20.91
CA SER A 631 -13.45 17.60 19.87
C SER A 631 -12.05 17.31 19.37
N SER A 632 -11.73 17.76 18.15
CA SER A 632 -10.37 17.70 17.63
C SER A 632 -9.44 18.73 18.30
N CYS A 633 -8.14 18.44 18.27
CA CYS A 633 -7.07 19.37 18.57
C CYS A 633 -5.93 19.17 17.59
N VAL A 634 -4.96 20.08 17.58
CA VAL A 634 -3.80 20.00 16.72
C VAL A 634 -2.53 19.92 17.58
N ILE A 635 -1.62 19.02 17.18
CA ILE A 635 -0.38 18.75 17.89
C ILE A 635 0.79 18.95 16.92
N PRO A 636 1.91 19.57 17.35
CA PRO A 636 3.16 19.55 16.59
C PRO A 636 3.74 18.14 16.50
N GLY A 637 4.12 17.70 15.27
CA GLY A 637 4.73 16.40 15.03
C GLY A 637 4.26 15.78 13.72
N CYS A 638 4.49 14.47 13.56
CA CYS A 638 4.05 13.69 12.40
C CYS A 638 2.74 12.96 12.71
N ALA A 639 1.88 12.80 11.71
CA ALA A 639 0.65 12.03 11.82
C ALA A 639 0.98 10.55 12.09
N GLY A 640 0.33 9.96 13.08
CA GLY A 640 0.57 8.59 13.53
C GLY A 640 1.44 8.48 14.80
N ASP A 641 2.03 9.59 15.25
CA ASP A 641 2.72 9.61 16.53
C ASP A 641 1.71 9.58 17.69
N ASP A 642 1.95 8.73 18.68
CA ASP A 642 1.29 8.89 19.99
C ASP A 642 1.94 10.05 20.74
N PRO A 643 1.18 11.11 21.09
CA PRO A 643 1.72 12.24 21.82
C PRO A 643 2.34 11.90 23.16
N ASP A 644 1.91 10.81 23.78
CA ASP A 644 2.41 10.33 25.07
C ASP A 644 3.68 9.47 24.91
N GLU A 645 3.93 8.95 23.70
CA GLU A 645 5.11 8.14 23.35
C GLU A 645 6.16 8.87 22.50
N MET A 646 5.87 10.09 22.03
CA MET A 646 6.79 10.84 21.17
C MET A 646 8.17 11.01 21.81
N LYS A 647 9.16 10.34 21.26
CA LYS A 647 10.56 10.37 21.72
C LYS A 647 11.39 11.42 20.96
N GLU A 648 12.03 12.31 21.74
CA GLU A 648 13.37 12.89 21.50
C GLU A 648 13.62 13.87 20.33
N GLN A 649 12.66 14.54 19.73
CA GLN A 649 12.99 15.68 18.85
C GLN A 649 12.34 16.97 19.40
N PRO A 650 12.98 18.13 19.32
CA PRO A 650 12.29 19.38 19.52
C PRO A 650 11.24 19.51 18.45
N VAL A 651 10.01 19.20 18.80
CA VAL A 651 8.88 19.22 17.86
C VAL A 651 8.57 20.69 17.59
N SER A 652 8.59 21.05 16.33
CA SER A 652 8.15 22.37 15.86
C SER A 652 7.13 22.19 14.75
N GLY A 653 6.01 22.89 14.87
CA GLY A 653 4.98 22.87 13.86
C GLY A 653 4.38 24.24 13.62
N LYS A 654 3.68 24.40 12.50
CA LYS A 654 3.11 25.68 12.08
C LYS A 654 1.73 25.50 11.47
N LEU A 655 0.81 26.39 11.84
CA LEU A 655 -0.54 26.49 11.29
C LEU A 655 -0.69 27.84 10.57
N ILE A 656 -1.36 27.86 9.44
CA ILE A 656 -1.58 29.03 8.62
C ILE A 656 -3.10 29.20 8.42
N TYR A 657 -3.59 30.39 8.70
CA TYR A 657 -4.99 30.77 8.55
C TYR A 657 -5.08 32.03 7.68
N HIS A 658 -5.77 31.94 6.57
CA HIS A 658 -6.00 33.07 5.66
C HIS A 658 -7.30 33.82 5.96
N ASP A 659 -7.44 35.02 5.40
CA ASP A 659 -8.68 35.80 5.31
C ASP A 659 -9.29 36.23 6.64
N PHE A 660 -8.47 36.46 7.66
CA PHE A 660 -8.94 37.19 8.84
C PHE A 660 -9.18 38.66 8.50
N VAL A 661 -10.39 39.17 8.76
CA VAL A 661 -10.72 40.59 8.57
C VAL A 661 -10.98 41.25 9.90
N PHE A 662 -10.04 42.06 10.37
CA PHE A 662 -10.12 42.74 11.65
C PHE A 662 -10.89 44.05 11.52
N SER A 663 -12.01 44.18 12.24
CA SER A 663 -12.76 45.45 12.32
C SER A 663 -12.12 46.47 13.24
N LYS A 664 -11.29 46.04 14.19
CA LYS A 664 -10.47 46.85 15.11
C LYS A 664 -9.14 46.19 15.36
N LYS A 665 -8.16 46.91 15.89
CA LYS A 665 -6.88 46.35 16.27
C LYS A 665 -7.06 45.40 17.49
N PRO A 666 -6.57 44.18 17.43
CA PRO A 666 -6.56 43.29 18.59
C PRO A 666 -5.43 43.72 19.56
N LEU A 667 -5.70 43.58 20.85
CA LEU A 667 -4.73 43.83 21.91
C LEU A 667 -4.06 42.52 22.36
N ARG A 668 -4.79 41.41 22.29
CA ARG A 668 -4.34 40.09 22.74
C ARG A 668 -4.79 38.97 21.82
N LEU A 669 -4.07 37.88 21.90
CA LEU A 669 -4.49 36.58 21.41
C LEU A 669 -4.63 35.62 22.58
N ASN A 670 -5.76 34.97 22.69
CA ASN A 670 -6.06 33.95 23.67
C ASN A 670 -6.05 32.58 22.99
N ILE A 671 -5.16 31.68 23.42
CA ILE A 671 -5.02 30.32 22.86
C ILE A 671 -5.41 29.32 23.94
N THR A 672 -6.34 28.43 23.65
CA THR A 672 -6.71 27.33 24.55
C THR A 672 -5.88 26.10 24.17
N LEU A 673 -5.03 25.65 25.10
CA LEU A 673 -4.11 24.54 24.88
C LEU A 673 -3.81 23.76 26.17
N LYS A 674 -3.40 22.48 26.03
CA LYS A 674 -2.78 21.66 27.07
C LYS A 674 -1.29 21.56 26.76
N VAL A 675 -0.42 21.98 27.69
CA VAL A 675 1.03 21.94 27.52
C VAL A 675 1.55 20.65 28.11
N LEU A 676 2.17 19.82 27.30
CA LEU A 676 2.75 18.52 27.69
C LEU A 676 4.23 18.65 28.07
N GLU A 677 4.97 19.50 27.33
CA GLU A 677 6.36 19.88 27.60
C GLU A 677 6.47 21.41 27.46
N PRO A 678 7.55 22.05 27.96
CA PRO A 678 7.70 23.49 27.80
C PRO A 678 7.55 23.91 26.34
N VAL A 679 6.67 24.88 26.07
CA VAL A 679 6.40 25.34 24.71
C VAL A 679 6.67 26.82 24.54
N LYS A 680 7.09 27.16 23.32
CA LYS A 680 7.14 28.54 22.82
C LYS A 680 6.15 28.66 21.67
N VAL A 681 5.19 29.53 21.80
CA VAL A 681 4.20 29.85 20.78
C VAL A 681 4.54 31.22 20.16
N THR A 682 4.70 31.23 18.85
CA THR A 682 4.99 32.43 18.07
C THR A 682 3.85 32.67 17.10
N VAL A 683 3.25 33.87 17.16
CA VAL A 683 2.17 34.25 16.24
C VAL A 683 2.63 35.39 15.36
N THR A 684 2.43 35.22 14.05
CA THR A 684 2.86 36.17 13.03
C THR A 684 1.65 36.68 12.24
N GLY A 685 1.48 37.99 12.25
CA GLY A 685 0.65 38.76 11.33
C GLY A 685 1.58 39.64 10.49
N LYS A 686 1.41 40.99 10.49
CA LYS A 686 2.42 41.93 9.96
C LYS A 686 3.66 42.02 10.86
N ASN A 687 3.48 41.80 12.15
CA ASN A 687 4.52 41.70 13.15
C ASN A 687 4.36 40.39 13.97
N VAL A 688 5.34 40.12 14.81
CA VAL A 688 5.47 38.91 15.57
C VAL A 688 5.20 39.16 17.04
N ALA A 689 4.47 38.24 17.66
CA ALA A 689 4.32 38.12 19.11
C ALA A 689 4.71 36.72 19.57
N THR A 690 5.28 36.58 20.76
CA THR A 690 5.76 35.29 21.28
C THR A 690 5.44 35.16 22.76
N VAL A 691 5.07 33.96 23.18
CA VAL A 691 4.84 33.60 24.59
C VAL A 691 5.38 32.19 24.86
N THR A 692 5.84 31.97 26.08
CA THR A 692 6.25 30.65 26.57
C THR A 692 5.29 30.13 27.63
N ALA A 693 5.16 28.79 27.73
CA ALA A 693 4.33 28.19 28.75
C ALA A 693 4.92 26.87 29.25
N GLU A 694 4.79 26.63 30.55
CA GLU A 694 5.24 25.44 31.24
C GLU A 694 4.15 24.35 31.24
N PRO A 695 4.50 23.08 31.38
CA PRO A 695 3.59 21.95 31.38
C PRO A 695 2.46 22.09 32.41
N VAL A 696 1.25 21.67 31.99
CA VAL A 696 0.07 21.63 32.87
C VAL A 696 -0.82 20.48 32.43
N ASP A 697 -1.33 19.71 33.37
CA ASP A 697 -2.15 18.55 33.11
C ASP A 697 -3.63 18.86 32.77
N CYS A 698 -3.92 20.06 32.33
CA CYS A 698 -5.26 20.44 31.87
C CYS A 698 -5.19 21.47 30.77
N TYR A 699 -6.27 21.59 30.00
CA TYR A 699 -6.42 22.70 29.06
C TYR A 699 -6.57 24.01 29.80
N ARG A 700 -5.79 25.00 29.38
CA ARG A 700 -5.85 26.36 29.89
C ARG A 700 -5.84 27.39 28.78
N MET A 701 -6.23 28.60 29.08
CA MET A 701 -6.10 29.75 28.20
C MET A 701 -4.71 30.38 28.41
N LEU A 702 -3.94 30.48 27.35
CA LEU A 702 -2.67 31.22 27.31
C LEU A 702 -2.94 32.57 26.67
N GLU A 703 -2.64 33.64 27.36
CA GLU A 703 -2.81 35.01 26.87
C GLU A 703 -1.49 35.53 26.29
N MET A 704 -1.56 36.17 25.13
CA MET A 704 -0.42 36.78 24.45
C MET A 704 -0.74 38.22 24.10
N ASP A 705 0.02 39.19 24.60
CA ASP A 705 -0.11 40.59 24.21
C ASP A 705 0.42 40.80 22.79
N LEU A 706 -0.30 41.55 21.97
CA LEU A 706 0.05 41.81 20.58
C LEU A 706 0.57 43.25 20.39
N PRO A 707 1.58 43.43 19.50
CA PRO A 707 2.07 44.78 19.17
C PRO A 707 1.00 45.61 18.44
N GLU A 708 1.02 46.95 18.60
CA GLU A 708 0.02 47.87 18.01
C GLU A 708 -0.16 47.74 16.49
N ASN A 709 0.89 47.33 15.80
CA ASN A 709 0.94 47.16 14.36
C ASN A 709 0.97 45.71 13.92
N PHE A 710 0.35 44.85 14.73
CA PHE A 710 0.27 43.38 14.46
C PHE A 710 -0.50 43.07 13.17
N ILE A 711 -1.53 43.86 12.84
CA ILE A 711 -2.37 43.67 11.63
C ILE A 711 -2.77 45.02 11.03
N GLU A 712 -3.36 45.00 9.83
CA GLU A 712 -4.05 46.13 9.22
C GLU A 712 -5.58 45.89 9.27
N THR A 713 -6.32 46.90 9.78
CA THR A 713 -7.77 46.80 9.87
C THR A 713 -8.45 46.92 8.51
N GLY A 714 -9.55 46.18 8.31
CA GLY A 714 -10.37 46.26 7.11
C GLY A 714 -9.85 45.51 5.89
N LYS A 715 -8.66 44.89 5.96
CA LYS A 715 -8.08 44.07 4.90
C LYS A 715 -7.98 42.60 5.35
N PRO A 716 -8.02 41.64 4.41
CA PRO A 716 -7.70 40.27 4.72
C PRO A 716 -6.24 40.12 5.19
N GLU A 717 -6.03 39.44 6.29
CA GLU A 717 -4.70 39.13 6.87
C GLU A 717 -4.51 37.63 6.99
N THR A 718 -3.27 37.21 6.83
CA THR A 718 -2.84 35.82 7.10
C THR A 718 -2.22 35.77 8.48
N ILE A 719 -2.71 34.86 9.32
CA ILE A 719 -2.16 34.59 10.65
C ILE A 719 -1.43 33.26 10.61
N GLN A 720 -0.20 33.26 11.12
CA GLN A 720 0.57 32.04 11.32
C GLN A 720 0.77 31.80 12.81
N ILE A 721 0.55 30.58 13.26
CA ILE A 721 0.82 30.13 14.63
C ILE A 721 1.89 29.05 14.56
N GLN A 722 3.09 29.36 15.04
CA GLN A 722 4.21 28.42 15.14
C GLN A 722 4.35 27.98 16.58
N VAL A 723 4.60 26.70 16.76
CA VAL A 723 4.77 26.08 18.08
C VAL A 723 6.09 25.33 18.10
N GLU A 724 6.88 25.57 19.12
CA GLU A 724 8.11 24.82 19.44
C GLU A 724 7.88 24.13 20.81
N GLY A 725 7.97 22.78 20.88
CA GLY A 725 7.65 21.95 22.04
C GLY A 725 6.29 21.23 21.91
N LYS A 726 5.90 20.41 22.91
CA LYS A 726 4.71 19.57 22.86
C LYS A 726 3.49 20.20 23.51
N CYS A 727 2.41 20.39 22.76
CA CYS A 727 1.11 20.81 23.31
C CYS A 727 -0.02 20.39 22.40
N LYS A 728 -1.20 20.27 22.98
CA LYS A 728 -2.49 20.06 22.28
C LYS A 728 -3.21 21.41 22.16
N ILE A 729 -3.35 21.96 20.96
CA ILE A 729 -4.00 23.23 20.72
C ILE A 729 -5.45 22.96 20.28
N SER A 730 -6.43 23.52 21.02
CA SER A 730 -7.84 23.33 20.73
C SER A 730 -8.43 24.47 19.89
N LYS A 731 -8.22 25.70 20.31
CA LYS A 731 -8.78 26.90 19.66
C LYS A 731 -8.05 28.17 20.06
N PHE A 732 -8.31 29.24 19.32
CA PHE A 732 -7.83 30.58 19.68
C PHE A 732 -8.85 31.67 19.33
N VAL A 733 -8.70 32.87 19.92
CA VAL A 733 -9.53 34.04 19.67
C VAL A 733 -8.73 35.31 19.93
N PHE A 734 -8.89 36.31 19.07
CA PHE A 734 -8.32 37.66 19.28
C PHE A 734 -9.23 38.47 20.17
N ALA A 735 -8.65 39.33 21.03
CA ALA A 735 -9.38 40.18 21.98
C ALA A 735 -8.95 41.66 21.83
#